data_05d1e04cda5c67790c779a84818e53d8
#
_entry.id   05d1e04cda5c67790c779a84818e53d8
#
_cell.length_a   1.000
_cell.length_b   1.000
_cell.length_c   1.000
_cell.angle_alpha   90.00
_cell.angle_beta   90.00
_cell.angle_gamma   90.00
#
_symmetry.space_group_name_H-M   'P 1'
#
loop_
_entity.id
_entity.type
_entity.pdbx_description
1 polymer ?
#
loop_
_entity_poly.entity_id
_entity_poly.type
_entity_poly.pdbx_seq_one_letter_code
_entity_poly.pdbx_strand_id
1 'polypeptide(L)'
;HTRSFHVTGVQTCALPISDPPSGAPSSSSSASAAPKRETAEATTQEARPEKKVRGESLKKPRLETGGQSVASTPVPGLAGGQSAASAPGPSPNVGADSGDTDMGESRKRSRETGDEEMVTNFLLSLRTGFLASVAGETHPVCHEKLETEVYEEYETSYWDDITGKPLRSDLVEASRREEIDVVTSMGVWEIIPRPKGEKVISTRWVDVNKKDDRNPKYRSRLVARELKKKYAGKVSDEAHTPSWEDFYASMPPISALRTLFALATTNRAPGLDGRMRELPRNRCLVFLDIKKAHFWADARRRILVELPMETGVDTEKYVGLLKKSLYGTRDAPANWEATILRVMTLLGFVQGRSNSCLYFHPGRQIQVEVHGDDFTGLGSKDHLEWFATELGKHWTIEVRGYLGPPGMAGTQQTIDILNRLVTWSAKGIELEADPRHAEIIMNEMGCAGAKVSSALVKERVEEVDSAEPLDPEEIPRYRSVSMRLAYLAQDRPDLQVLAKELAKGLKNPTTAHWTMLKRGARYLRSRPRLIHLFPYQHSISQLVVWTDADHAGCLRTRKSTTGYCIRLGNSTTKTSCKSQAVIALSSGEAEYYGLVSAACNALGEQSVLKDWGIWLPIHGWMDANTGLSIASRHGLGRVKHIDTVFLWTQDAVAKGRISLGKKPTAEMLADLLTKPLEQARVRYLLECMNYYYAEGRHHLALDV
;
A
#
# COMPACT_ATOMS: atom_id res chain seq x y z
N HIS A 1 -30.55 -8.68 24.52
CA HIS A 1 -29.29 -9.44 24.46
C HIS A 1 -28.32 -8.73 23.54
N THR A 2 -27.61 -7.77 24.07
CA THR A 2 -26.49 -7.06 23.48
C THR A 2 -25.32 -8.03 23.28
N ARG A 3 -24.99 -8.37 22.05
CA ARG A 3 -23.72 -9.01 21.72
C ARG A 3 -22.76 -7.94 21.19
N SER A 4 -21.87 -7.56 22.06
CA SER A 4 -20.66 -6.79 21.75
C SER A 4 -19.82 -7.55 20.72
N PHE A 5 -19.64 -7.00 19.52
CA PHE A 5 -18.66 -7.50 18.56
C PHE A 5 -17.31 -6.87 18.89
N HIS A 6 -16.45 -7.65 19.52
CA HIS A 6 -15.04 -7.32 19.65
C HIS A 6 -14.37 -7.39 18.26
N VAL A 7 -13.90 -6.26 17.79
CA VAL A 7 -12.93 -6.19 16.69
C VAL A 7 -11.59 -6.68 17.23
N THR A 8 -11.32 -7.98 17.04
CA THR A 8 -10.01 -8.57 17.31
C THR A 8 -9.27 -8.70 16.00
N GLY A 9 -8.26 -7.87 15.80
CA GLY A 9 -7.43 -7.94 14.59
C GLY A 9 -6.16 -7.10 14.63
N VAL A 10 -5.74 -6.59 15.78
CA VAL A 10 -4.39 -6.06 15.95
C VAL A 10 -3.74 -6.84 17.09
N GLN A 11 -3.15 -7.97 16.75
CA GLN A 11 -2.26 -8.70 17.64
C GLN A 11 -0.86 -8.08 17.54
N THR A 12 -0.63 -7.02 18.32
CA THR A 12 0.73 -6.69 18.73
C THR A 12 1.16 -7.81 19.68
N CYS A 13 2.15 -8.60 19.27
CA CYS A 13 2.84 -9.53 20.15
C CYS A 13 3.52 -8.77 21.28
N ALA A 14 2.86 -8.68 22.44
CA ALA A 14 3.51 -8.49 23.72
C ALA A 14 3.66 -9.88 24.34
N LEU A 15 4.89 -10.34 24.50
CA LEU A 15 5.22 -11.48 25.32
C LEU A 15 4.88 -11.16 26.78
N PRO A 16 4.37 -12.09 27.57
CA PRO A 16 4.10 -11.86 28.97
C PRO A 16 5.42 -11.75 29.75
N ILE A 17 5.60 -10.61 30.41
CA ILE A 17 6.61 -10.44 31.44
C ILE A 17 6.03 -11.11 32.69
N SER A 18 6.67 -12.15 33.13
CA SER A 18 6.41 -12.79 34.44
C SER A 18 6.91 -11.87 35.56
N ASP A 19 6.04 -11.57 36.51
CA ASP A 19 6.36 -10.86 37.73
C ASP A 19 7.31 -11.67 38.61
N PRO A 20 8.32 -11.03 39.26
CA PRO A 20 9.08 -11.66 40.30
C PRO A 20 8.35 -11.57 41.64
N PRO A 21 8.58 -12.54 42.56
CA PRO A 21 7.85 -12.63 43.84
C PRO A 21 8.32 -11.58 44.84
N SER A 22 7.33 -11.12 45.63
CA SER A 22 7.47 -10.23 46.76
C SER A 22 8.25 -10.85 47.94
N GLY A 23 9.15 -10.10 48.54
CA GLY A 23 9.77 -10.44 49.79
C GLY A 23 10.64 -9.27 50.30
N ALA A 24 10.11 -8.49 51.25
CA ALA A 24 10.89 -7.61 52.12
C ALA A 24 11.43 -8.41 53.33
N PRO A 25 12.36 -7.92 54.20
CA PRO A 25 12.34 -6.60 54.80
C PRO A 25 13.71 -5.92 55.15
N SER A 26 13.62 -4.58 55.35
CA SER A 26 14.25 -3.67 56.33
C SER A 26 15.75 -3.74 56.69
N SER A 27 16.46 -2.61 56.57
CA SER A 27 16.99 -1.77 57.68
C SER A 27 17.98 -0.71 57.15
N SER A 28 17.68 0.51 57.33
CA SER A 28 18.24 1.59 58.18
C SER A 28 19.61 2.20 57.87
N SER A 29 19.55 3.56 57.79
CA SER A 29 20.51 4.60 58.23
C SER A 29 21.71 4.87 57.30
N SER A 30 22.14 6.08 57.00
CA SER A 30 22.10 7.40 57.61
C SER A 30 22.78 8.44 56.66
N ALA A 31 22.22 9.57 56.61
CA ALA A 31 22.69 10.96 56.46
C ALA A 31 24.18 11.31 56.19
N SER A 32 24.42 12.25 55.28
CA SER A 32 25.01 13.58 55.53
C SER A 32 25.26 14.31 54.20
N ALA A 33 24.61 15.42 53.94
CA ALA A 33 25.01 16.82 54.05
C ALA A 33 25.96 17.35 52.98
N ALA A 34 25.44 18.34 52.27
CA ALA A 34 26.11 19.25 51.32
C ALA A 34 27.12 20.17 52.06
N PRO A 35 27.95 21.02 51.38
CA PRO A 35 27.46 22.37 51.12
C PRO A 35 27.88 23.06 49.81
N LYS A 36 27.19 24.18 49.58
CA LYS A 36 27.29 25.21 48.55
C LYS A 36 28.59 26.05 48.59
N ARG A 37 28.90 26.69 47.47
CA ARG A 37 29.34 28.12 47.27
C ARG A 37 29.41 28.39 45.78
N GLU A 38 28.67 29.26 45.20
CA GLU A 38 28.52 30.73 45.06
C GLU A 38 29.76 31.48 44.53
N THR A 39 29.44 32.21 43.42
CA THR A 39 29.81 33.55 42.93
C THR A 39 31.19 33.71 42.28
N ALA A 40 31.38 34.38 41.15
CA ALA A 40 31.03 35.75 40.80
C ALA A 40 31.32 36.07 39.31
N GLU A 41 30.66 37.10 38.87
CA GLU A 41 30.74 37.83 37.59
C GLU A 41 32.12 38.41 37.23
N ALA A 42 32.35 38.64 35.92
CA ALA A 42 32.78 39.94 35.39
C ALA A 42 32.92 39.95 33.86
N THR A 43 32.13 40.75 33.27
CA THR A 43 32.10 41.67 32.13
C THR A 43 33.47 42.07 31.53
N THR A 44 33.51 42.21 30.19
CA THR A 44 33.86 43.35 29.30
C THR A 44 34.32 42.85 27.94
N GLN A 45 33.65 43.16 26.90
CA GLN A 45 33.61 44.22 25.88
C GLN A 45 34.86 44.36 24.98
N GLU A 46 34.52 44.49 23.66
CA GLU A 46 35.16 45.22 22.55
C GLU A 46 36.37 44.56 21.86
N ALA A 47 36.58 44.61 20.54
CA ALA A 47 36.06 45.36 19.40
C ALA A 47 36.59 44.74 18.09
N ARG A 48 35.85 44.94 17.03
CA ARG A 48 36.31 44.83 15.62
C ARG A 48 37.37 45.90 15.31
N PRO A 49 38.22 45.80 14.25
CA PRO A 49 37.77 46.33 12.98
C PRO A 49 38.26 45.59 11.68
N GLU A 50 37.58 46.04 10.64
CA GLU A 50 37.73 45.76 9.21
C GLU A 50 39.05 46.22 8.59
N LYS A 51 39.33 45.67 7.36
CA LYS A 51 39.61 46.31 6.06
C LYS A 51 40.55 45.48 5.20
N LYS A 52 40.13 45.21 4.04
CA LYS A 52 40.21 45.72 2.63
C LYS A 52 41.35 45.10 1.84
N VAL A 53 41.03 44.43 0.77
CA VAL A 53 40.84 44.78 -0.65
C VAL A 53 42.07 44.62 -1.57
N ARG A 54 41.79 44.09 -2.76
CA ARG A 54 42.53 44.06 -4.05
C ARG A 54 43.47 42.88 -4.28
N GLY A 55 43.51 42.23 -5.42
CA GLY A 55 42.89 42.43 -6.73
C GLY A 55 43.74 41.76 -7.81
N GLU A 56 43.13 41.43 -8.88
CA GLU A 56 43.69 41.23 -10.26
C GLU A 56 44.64 40.04 -10.46
N SER A 57 44.61 39.29 -11.51
CA SER A 57 43.94 39.24 -12.81
C SER A 57 44.71 38.30 -13.71
N LEU A 58 44.00 37.55 -14.57
CA LEU A 58 44.38 37.15 -15.93
C LEU A 58 45.58 36.20 -16.17
N LYS A 59 45.37 35.05 -16.77
CA LYS A 59 45.45 34.80 -18.22
C LYS A 59 45.41 33.31 -18.56
N LYS A 60 44.54 32.96 -19.53
CA LYS A 60 44.73 31.85 -20.46
C LYS A 60 45.77 32.21 -21.51
N PRO A 61 46.41 31.29 -22.20
CA PRO A 61 45.99 30.81 -23.52
C PRO A 61 46.25 29.30 -23.73
N ARG A 62 45.45 28.60 -24.46
CA ARG A 62 45.25 28.28 -25.88
C ARG A 62 46.39 27.57 -26.60
N LEU A 63 46.02 26.34 -27.16
CA LEU A 63 46.41 25.71 -28.43
C LEU A 63 47.90 25.33 -28.62
N GLU A 64 48.22 24.16 -29.17
CA GLU A 64 48.00 23.56 -30.50
C GLU A 64 48.48 22.09 -30.56
N THR A 65 47.74 21.20 -31.14
CA THR A 65 47.82 20.46 -32.40
C THR A 65 49.00 19.55 -32.65
N GLY A 66 48.70 18.40 -33.22
CA GLY A 66 49.53 17.50 -34.03
C GLY A 66 49.69 16.13 -33.39
N GLY A 67 49.39 15.03 -33.97
CA GLY A 67 49.08 14.61 -35.32
C GLY A 67 49.68 13.24 -35.58
N GLN A 68 48.92 12.32 -36.18
CA GLN A 68 49.34 11.17 -36.97
C GLN A 68 49.92 9.95 -36.16
N SER A 69 49.43 8.80 -36.28
CA SER A 69 48.90 7.86 -37.27
C SER A 69 49.69 6.53 -37.27
N VAL A 70 49.01 5.46 -37.65
CA VAL A 70 49.40 4.20 -38.28
C VAL A 70 49.55 2.98 -37.38
N ALA A 71 48.53 2.13 -37.38
CA ALA A 71 48.39 0.83 -38.06
C ALA A 71 49.36 -0.26 -37.61
N SER A 72 48.89 -1.43 -37.23
CA SER A 72 48.48 -2.57 -38.02
C SER A 72 48.39 -3.82 -37.18
N THR A 73 47.39 -4.62 -37.43
CA THR A 73 47.23 -6.04 -37.15
C THR A 73 48.32 -6.89 -37.78
N PRO A 74 48.52 -8.21 -37.46
CA PRO A 74 47.50 -9.25 -37.65
C PRO A 74 47.53 -10.47 -36.69
N VAL A 75 46.47 -11.26 -36.80
CA VAL A 75 46.24 -12.65 -36.38
C VAL A 75 47.09 -13.62 -37.27
N PRO A 76 47.48 -14.84 -36.82
CA PRO A 76 46.69 -16.06 -36.96
C PRO A 76 46.89 -17.06 -35.78
N GLY A 77 46.09 -18.07 -35.50
CA GLY A 77 45.26 -18.99 -36.21
C GLY A 77 45.46 -20.43 -35.77
N LEU A 78 44.36 -21.22 -35.73
CA LEU A 78 44.29 -22.69 -35.80
C LEU A 78 44.71 -23.51 -34.56
N ALA A 79 44.02 -24.46 -34.11
CA ALA A 79 43.07 -25.48 -34.47
C ALA A 79 42.95 -26.51 -33.36
N GLY A 80 41.79 -26.99 -33.07
CA GLY A 80 41.43 -28.40 -33.25
C GLY A 80 41.45 -29.29 -32.01
N GLY A 81 40.32 -29.96 -31.75
CA GLY A 81 40.31 -31.18 -30.98
C GLY A 81 39.02 -31.49 -30.26
N GLN A 82 38.18 -32.28 -30.91
CA GLN A 82 36.98 -32.96 -30.45
C GLN A 82 37.25 -34.00 -29.36
N SER A 83 36.29 -34.27 -28.49
CA SER A 83 35.54 -35.52 -28.21
C SER A 83 35.09 -35.56 -26.77
N ALA A 84 33.80 -35.62 -26.51
CA ALA A 84 32.88 -36.76 -26.43
C ALA A 84 32.89 -37.51 -25.08
N ALA A 85 31.72 -37.49 -24.47
CA ALA A 85 30.98 -38.56 -23.77
C ALA A 85 31.46 -39.05 -22.38
N SER A 86 30.64 -38.98 -21.33
CA SER A 86 29.73 -40.04 -20.87
C SER A 86 29.42 -39.87 -19.38
N ALA A 87 28.11 -39.98 -19.04
CA ALA A 87 27.65 -40.34 -17.70
C ALA A 87 27.84 -41.84 -17.46
N PRO A 88 27.87 -42.32 -16.21
CA PRO A 88 26.65 -42.84 -15.59
C PRO A 88 26.58 -42.73 -14.03
N GLY A 89 25.35 -42.79 -13.46
CA GLY A 89 25.11 -43.22 -12.07
C GLY A 89 25.13 -44.76 -11.99
N PRO A 90 24.74 -45.42 -10.91
CA PRO A 90 23.91 -45.06 -9.75
C PRO A 90 24.41 -45.61 -8.38
N SER A 91 23.59 -45.39 -7.34
CA SER A 91 23.65 -45.83 -5.91
C SER A 91 23.99 -47.30 -5.70
N PRO A 92 24.33 -47.76 -4.44
CA PRO A 92 23.28 -48.11 -3.48
C PRO A 92 23.60 -47.93 -1.94
N ASN A 93 22.50 -47.97 -1.21
CA ASN A 93 22.23 -48.19 0.22
C ASN A 93 23.22 -49.01 1.06
N VAL A 94 23.28 -48.69 2.35
CA VAL A 94 23.13 -49.50 3.60
C VAL A 94 23.50 -48.57 4.77
N GLY A 95 22.70 -48.24 5.80
CA GLY A 95 22.11 -49.03 6.84
C GLY A 95 22.37 -48.39 8.20
N ALA A 96 21.31 -48.00 8.92
CA ALA A 96 21.05 -47.98 10.36
C ALA A 96 22.13 -47.48 11.37
N ASP A 97 21.88 -46.51 12.24
CA ASP A 97 21.23 -46.67 13.56
C ASP A 97 21.27 -45.36 14.39
N SER A 98 20.17 -45.12 15.09
CA SER A 98 19.88 -44.43 16.35
C SER A 98 20.65 -43.18 16.81
N GLY A 99 19.87 -42.17 17.17
CA GLY A 99 20.26 -41.12 18.14
C GLY A 99 19.38 -39.89 18.10
N ASP A 100 18.38 -39.90 18.92
CA ASP A 100 17.53 -38.76 19.36
C ASP A 100 18.34 -37.50 19.65
N THR A 101 17.90 -36.35 19.15
CA THR A 101 17.68 -35.14 19.95
C THR A 101 17.24 -33.95 19.03
N ASP A 102 16.13 -33.39 19.45
CA ASP A 102 15.72 -31.96 19.36
C ASP A 102 15.49 -31.32 18.00
N MET A 103 14.21 -31.32 17.64
CA MET A 103 13.59 -30.53 16.57
C MET A 103 12.95 -29.27 17.17
N GLY A 104 13.67 -28.21 17.20
CA GLY A 104 13.14 -26.91 17.52
C GLY A 104 13.93 -25.79 16.85
N GLU A 105 13.54 -25.38 15.66
CA GLU A 105 13.73 -24.03 15.12
C GLU A 105 13.72 -24.01 13.60
N SER A 106 12.55 -24.07 13.03
CA SER A 106 12.37 -23.75 11.61
C SER A 106 11.00 -23.12 11.31
N ARG A 107 10.64 -22.08 12.05
CA ARG A 107 9.34 -21.37 11.80
C ARG A 107 9.39 -19.86 11.99
N LYS A 108 10.49 -19.17 11.65
CA LYS A 108 10.56 -17.70 11.77
C LYS A 108 10.91 -16.94 10.47
N ARG A 109 10.89 -17.58 9.30
CA ARG A 109 11.33 -16.94 8.05
C ARG A 109 10.27 -16.29 7.18
N SER A 110 9.01 -16.26 7.58
CA SER A 110 7.92 -15.70 6.74
C SER A 110 7.20 -14.48 7.33
N ARG A 111 7.78 -13.77 8.31
CA ARG A 111 7.06 -12.71 9.03
C ARG A 111 7.34 -11.27 8.61
N GLU A 112 8.41 -10.98 7.88
CA GLU A 112 8.77 -9.58 7.55
C GLU A 112 8.24 -9.07 6.21
N THR A 113 7.91 -9.95 5.26
CA THR A 113 7.17 -9.59 4.06
C THR A 113 5.66 -9.48 4.30
N GLY A 114 5.17 -10.07 5.39
CA GLY A 114 3.76 -10.06 5.76
C GLY A 114 3.23 -8.72 6.28
N ASP A 115 4.08 -7.86 6.80
CA ASP A 115 3.61 -6.64 7.46
C ASP A 115 3.28 -5.51 6.46
N GLU A 116 3.96 -5.42 5.32
CA GLU A 116 3.57 -4.48 4.24
C GLU A 116 2.37 -4.98 3.45
N GLU A 117 2.31 -6.25 3.18
CA GLU A 117 1.14 -6.92 2.61
C GLU A 117 -0.05 -6.86 3.58
N MET A 118 0.19 -7.00 4.87
CA MET A 118 -0.85 -6.91 5.91
C MET A 118 -1.38 -5.48 6.08
N VAL A 119 -0.54 -4.45 5.98
CA VAL A 119 -1.00 -3.04 5.98
C VAL A 119 -1.68 -2.71 4.66
N THR A 120 -1.18 -3.20 3.53
CA THR A 120 -1.80 -3.03 2.22
C THR A 120 -3.12 -3.83 2.13
N ASN A 121 -3.14 -5.07 2.61
CA ASN A 121 -4.35 -5.89 2.69
C ASN A 121 -5.31 -5.42 3.78
N PHE A 122 -4.81 -4.84 4.87
CA PHE A 122 -5.61 -4.17 5.89
C PHE A 122 -6.21 -2.86 5.35
N LEU A 123 -5.45 -2.05 4.63
CA LEU A 123 -5.94 -0.84 3.98
C LEU A 123 -6.86 -1.15 2.78
N LEU A 124 -6.70 -2.32 2.15
CA LEU A 124 -7.61 -2.83 1.13
C LEU A 124 -8.84 -3.50 1.73
N SER A 125 -8.71 -4.22 2.85
CA SER A 125 -9.83 -4.73 3.61
C SER A 125 -10.61 -3.59 4.28
N LEU A 126 -9.98 -2.44 4.54
CA LEU A 126 -10.68 -1.20 4.89
C LEU A 126 -11.47 -0.64 3.70
N ARG A 127 -11.07 -0.89 2.46
CA ARG A 127 -11.88 -0.56 1.29
C ARG A 127 -13.12 -1.46 1.18
N THR A 128 -13.02 -2.73 1.58
CA THR A 128 -14.14 -3.69 1.66
C THR A 128 -14.73 -3.82 3.07
N GLY A 129 -13.94 -3.67 4.12
CA GLY A 129 -14.34 -3.85 5.51
C GLY A 129 -14.77 -2.56 6.21
N PHE A 130 -14.37 -1.37 5.73
CA PHE A 130 -14.95 -0.09 6.15
C PHE A 130 -16.41 0.03 5.71
N LEU A 131 -16.77 -0.65 4.62
CA LEU A 131 -18.15 -0.83 4.20
C LEU A 131 -18.96 -1.74 5.15
N ALA A 132 -18.31 -2.52 5.99
CA ALA A 132 -18.97 -3.44 6.92
C ALA A 132 -18.92 -3.00 8.39
N SER A 133 -18.08 -2.02 8.75
CA SER A 133 -17.81 -1.63 10.14
C SER A 133 -18.64 -0.44 10.65
N VAL A 134 -19.33 0.29 9.78
CA VAL A 134 -20.17 1.45 10.19
C VAL A 134 -21.59 1.03 10.58
N ALA A 135 -21.98 -0.22 10.36
CA ALA A 135 -23.32 -0.72 10.58
C ALA A 135 -23.54 -1.38 11.96
N GLY A 136 -22.96 -0.87 13.03
CA GLY A 136 -23.01 -1.56 14.32
C GLY A 136 -23.08 -0.73 15.58
N GLU A 137 -23.73 0.43 15.63
CA GLU A 137 -24.11 1.06 16.91
C GLU A 137 -25.45 1.75 16.79
N THR A 138 -26.47 1.09 17.37
CA THR A 138 -27.77 1.72 17.66
C THR A 138 -27.66 2.53 18.94
N HIS A 139 -27.87 3.84 18.87
CA HIS A 139 -28.06 4.69 20.04
C HIS A 139 -29.44 4.45 20.68
N PRO A 140 -29.53 4.45 22.02
CA PRO A 140 -30.82 4.41 22.69
C PRO A 140 -31.49 5.78 22.59
N VAL A 141 -32.65 5.82 21.97
CA VAL A 141 -33.54 6.99 21.94
C VAL A 141 -34.32 7.05 23.22
N CYS A 142 -34.21 8.15 23.95
CA CYS A 142 -35.08 8.51 25.04
C CYS A 142 -36.54 8.64 24.54
N HIS A 143 -37.42 7.87 25.18
CA HIS A 143 -38.86 8.04 24.98
C HIS A 143 -39.36 9.27 25.72
N GLU A 144 -39.82 10.28 25.01
CA GLU A 144 -40.85 11.19 25.46
C GLU A 144 -42.09 10.98 24.60
N LYS A 145 -43.20 10.75 25.31
CA LYS A 145 -44.53 10.50 24.74
C LYS A 145 -45.09 11.72 24.05
N LEU A 146 -45.50 11.52 22.80
CA LEU A 146 -46.62 12.30 22.21
C LEU A 146 -47.50 11.31 21.48
N GLU A 147 -48.75 11.24 22.00
CA GLU A 147 -49.86 10.48 21.40
C GLU A 147 -50.34 11.19 20.14
N THR A 148 -50.62 10.44 19.15
CA THR A 148 -51.73 10.36 18.22
C THR A 148 -51.31 10.12 16.75
N GLU A 149 -51.87 9.03 16.28
CA GLU A 149 -52.44 8.79 14.95
C GLU A 149 -51.60 8.09 13.89
N VAL A 150 -52.26 7.07 13.33
CA VAL A 150 -52.17 6.43 12.03
C VAL A 150 -51.26 5.22 11.96
N TYR A 151 -51.92 4.08 11.90
CA TYR A 151 -51.35 2.80 11.44
C TYR A 151 -50.92 2.94 9.99
N GLU A 152 -49.67 3.25 9.75
CA GLU A 152 -49.02 3.00 8.48
C GLU A 152 -48.35 1.64 8.54
N GLU A 153 -48.54 0.86 7.46
CA GLU A 153 -47.95 -0.44 7.21
C GLU A 153 -46.49 -0.46 7.60
N TYR A 154 -46.04 -1.53 8.25
CA TYR A 154 -44.63 -1.78 8.53
C TYR A 154 -43.85 -1.86 7.22
N GLU A 155 -43.44 -0.73 6.68
CA GLU A 155 -42.43 -0.68 5.63
C GLU A 155 -41.12 -1.28 6.19
N THR A 156 -40.69 -2.36 5.57
CA THR A 156 -39.35 -2.93 5.82
C THR A 156 -38.32 -1.87 5.53
N SER A 157 -37.74 -1.25 6.57
CA SER A 157 -36.75 -0.19 6.43
C SER A 157 -35.44 -0.78 5.94
N TYR A 158 -35.00 -0.37 4.76
CA TYR A 158 -33.68 -0.69 4.22
C TYR A 158 -32.68 0.41 4.52
N TRP A 159 -31.44 0.03 4.78
CA TRP A 159 -30.36 0.95 5.14
C TRP A 159 -29.17 0.77 4.21
N ASP A 160 -28.53 1.87 3.85
CA ASP A 160 -27.27 1.85 3.11
C ASP A 160 -26.16 1.27 3.98
N ASP A 161 -25.59 0.15 3.56
CA ASP A 161 -24.53 -0.56 4.31
C ASP A 161 -23.23 0.26 4.47
N ILE A 162 -23.08 1.37 3.72
CA ILE A 162 -21.90 2.25 3.79
C ILE A 162 -22.15 3.48 4.65
N THR A 163 -23.28 4.16 4.39
CA THR A 163 -23.56 5.47 4.99
C THR A 163 -24.46 5.38 6.19
N GLY A 164 -25.16 4.24 6.38
CA GLY A 164 -26.19 4.07 7.40
C GLY A 164 -27.45 4.89 7.17
N LYS A 165 -27.60 5.52 6.00
CA LYS A 165 -28.82 6.29 5.65
C LYS A 165 -29.95 5.36 5.24
N PRO A 166 -31.22 5.75 5.47
CA PRO A 166 -32.36 4.98 4.99
C PRO A 166 -32.39 4.94 3.46
N LEU A 167 -32.79 3.80 2.91
CA LEU A 167 -32.94 3.57 1.48
C LEU A 167 -34.43 3.42 1.12
N ARG A 168 -34.79 3.79 -0.09
CA ARG A 168 -36.15 3.58 -0.64
C ARG A 168 -36.38 2.12 -0.93
N SER A 169 -37.45 1.56 -0.36
CA SER A 169 -37.80 0.12 -0.45
C SER A 169 -38.00 -0.33 -1.89
N ASP A 170 -38.73 0.45 -2.70
CA ASP A 170 -39.02 0.13 -4.10
C ASP A 170 -37.74 -0.06 -4.95
N LEU A 171 -36.74 0.79 -4.74
CA LEU A 171 -35.47 0.74 -5.47
C LEU A 171 -34.55 -0.38 -4.97
N VAL A 172 -34.55 -0.67 -3.67
CA VAL A 172 -33.80 -1.80 -3.12
C VAL A 172 -34.36 -3.11 -3.64
N GLU A 173 -35.68 -3.30 -3.59
CA GLU A 173 -36.31 -4.52 -4.08
C GLU A 173 -36.07 -4.73 -5.58
N ALA A 174 -36.18 -3.68 -6.38
CA ALA A 174 -35.84 -3.74 -7.80
C ALA A 174 -34.39 -4.16 -8.03
N SER A 175 -33.46 -3.56 -7.27
CA SER A 175 -32.02 -3.89 -7.36
C SER A 175 -31.68 -5.31 -6.89
N ARG A 176 -32.38 -5.82 -5.86
CA ARG A 176 -32.25 -7.21 -5.40
C ARG A 176 -32.78 -8.22 -6.44
N ARG A 177 -33.94 -7.92 -7.06
CA ARG A 177 -34.45 -8.75 -8.16
C ARG A 177 -33.50 -8.80 -9.34
N GLU A 178 -32.95 -7.63 -9.76
CA GLU A 178 -31.90 -7.60 -10.81
C GLU A 178 -30.71 -8.49 -10.45
N GLU A 179 -30.23 -8.48 -9.19
CA GLU A 179 -29.12 -9.36 -8.77
C GLU A 179 -29.50 -10.83 -8.84
N ILE A 180 -30.72 -11.24 -8.44
CA ILE A 180 -31.17 -12.63 -8.51
C ILE A 180 -31.30 -13.07 -9.96
N ASP A 181 -31.84 -12.21 -10.85
CA ASP A 181 -31.95 -12.52 -12.28
C ASP A 181 -30.56 -12.77 -12.90
N VAL A 182 -29.56 -11.97 -12.53
CA VAL A 182 -28.19 -12.17 -12.98
C VAL A 182 -27.61 -13.47 -12.42
N VAL A 183 -27.76 -13.74 -11.12
CA VAL A 183 -27.28 -14.98 -10.48
C VAL A 183 -27.90 -16.20 -11.15
N THR A 184 -29.17 -16.13 -11.46
CA THR A 184 -29.91 -17.23 -12.11
C THR A 184 -29.49 -17.42 -13.57
N SER A 185 -29.42 -16.33 -14.34
CA SER A 185 -29.03 -16.38 -15.77
C SER A 185 -27.59 -16.83 -15.97
N MET A 186 -26.69 -16.51 -15.05
CA MET A 186 -25.29 -16.97 -15.07
C MET A 186 -25.10 -18.38 -14.47
N GLY A 187 -26.16 -19.02 -13.96
CA GLY A 187 -26.09 -20.36 -13.37
C GLY A 187 -25.16 -20.43 -12.17
N VAL A 188 -25.20 -19.42 -11.29
CA VAL A 188 -24.28 -19.33 -10.13
C VAL A 188 -24.52 -20.48 -9.15
N TRP A 189 -25.77 -20.91 -9.02
CA TRP A 189 -26.16 -22.06 -8.21
C TRP A 189 -27.17 -22.98 -8.90
N GLU A 190 -27.24 -24.20 -8.38
CA GLU A 190 -28.30 -25.17 -8.63
C GLU A 190 -29.17 -25.28 -7.37
N ILE A 191 -30.50 -25.16 -7.51
CA ILE A 191 -31.40 -25.28 -6.38
C ILE A 191 -31.62 -26.78 -6.14
N ILE A 192 -31.23 -27.25 -4.96
CA ILE A 192 -31.35 -28.66 -4.55
C ILE A 192 -32.12 -28.80 -3.23
N PRO A 193 -32.77 -29.93 -2.96
CA PRO A 193 -33.33 -30.21 -1.64
C PRO A 193 -32.24 -30.05 -0.56
N ARG A 194 -32.61 -29.47 0.59
CA ARG A 194 -31.69 -29.25 1.70
C ARG A 194 -31.19 -30.60 2.25
N PRO A 195 -29.90 -30.91 2.13
CA PRO A 195 -29.36 -32.18 2.61
C PRO A 195 -29.25 -32.17 4.15
N LYS A 196 -29.53 -33.32 4.77
CA LYS A 196 -29.39 -33.47 6.20
C LYS A 196 -27.92 -33.56 6.60
N GLY A 197 -27.53 -32.82 7.62
CA GLY A 197 -26.17 -32.89 8.19
C GLY A 197 -25.08 -32.13 7.47
N GLU A 198 -25.33 -31.58 6.28
CA GLU A 198 -24.38 -30.72 5.58
C GLU A 198 -24.48 -29.27 6.06
N LYS A 199 -23.34 -28.60 6.09
CA LYS A 199 -23.26 -27.18 6.49
C LYS A 199 -23.77 -26.30 5.37
N VAL A 200 -24.80 -25.52 5.66
CA VAL A 200 -25.31 -24.45 4.77
C VAL A 200 -24.78 -23.10 5.27
N ILE A 201 -24.24 -22.31 4.35
CA ILE A 201 -23.71 -20.97 4.65
C ILE A 201 -24.86 -19.97 4.46
N SER A 202 -25.10 -19.16 5.50
CA SER A 202 -26.12 -18.11 5.39
C SER A 202 -25.67 -17.00 4.44
N THR A 203 -26.65 -16.36 3.79
CA THR A 203 -26.42 -15.21 2.93
C THR A 203 -26.94 -13.93 3.59
N ARG A 204 -26.54 -12.79 3.06
CA ARG A 204 -27.11 -11.48 3.38
C ARG A 204 -27.06 -10.58 2.16
N TRP A 205 -27.93 -9.61 2.16
CA TRP A 205 -27.86 -8.50 1.22
C TRP A 205 -26.88 -7.43 1.71
N VAL A 206 -26.24 -6.76 0.77
CA VAL A 206 -25.47 -5.54 0.95
C VAL A 206 -26.04 -4.52 -0.02
N ASP A 207 -26.81 -3.59 0.51
CA ASP A 207 -27.54 -2.60 -0.25
C ASP A 207 -26.87 -1.24 -0.13
N VAL A 208 -26.61 -0.56 -1.25
CA VAL A 208 -25.86 0.70 -1.30
C VAL A 208 -26.43 1.62 -2.38
N ASN A 209 -26.57 2.90 -2.07
CA ASN A 209 -26.75 3.94 -3.08
C ASN A 209 -25.38 4.47 -3.53
N LYS A 210 -24.98 4.12 -4.77
CA LYS A 210 -23.68 4.54 -5.33
C LYS A 210 -23.57 6.01 -5.72
N LYS A 211 -24.71 6.70 -5.77
CA LYS A 211 -24.82 8.12 -6.09
C LYS A 211 -25.51 8.87 -4.96
N ASP A 212 -26.06 10.03 -5.26
CA ASP A 212 -26.78 10.88 -4.34
C ASP A 212 -28.31 10.60 -4.35
N ASP A 213 -29.04 11.26 -3.45
CA ASP A 213 -30.49 11.11 -3.32
C ASP A 213 -31.27 11.75 -4.48
N ARG A 214 -30.63 12.64 -5.28
CA ARG A 214 -31.25 13.28 -6.45
C ARG A 214 -31.19 12.39 -7.69
N ASN A 215 -30.09 11.62 -7.82
CA ASN A 215 -29.87 10.68 -8.92
C ASN A 215 -29.49 9.32 -8.35
N PRO A 216 -30.39 8.61 -7.67
CA PRO A 216 -30.06 7.39 -6.96
C PRO A 216 -29.65 6.28 -7.93
N LYS A 217 -28.58 5.58 -7.59
CA LYS A 217 -28.13 4.34 -8.28
C LYS A 217 -27.94 3.26 -7.25
N TYR A 218 -29.01 2.53 -6.99
CA TYR A 218 -29.00 1.44 -6.04
C TYR A 218 -28.23 0.25 -6.59
N ARG A 219 -27.55 -0.44 -5.71
CA ARG A 219 -26.83 -1.67 -6.02
C ARG A 219 -26.94 -2.60 -4.83
N SER A 220 -27.63 -3.71 -5.05
CA SER A 220 -27.72 -4.81 -4.10
C SER A 220 -26.75 -5.92 -4.49
N ARG A 221 -26.07 -6.52 -3.51
CA ARG A 221 -25.22 -7.70 -3.68
C ARG A 221 -25.63 -8.78 -2.70
N LEU A 222 -25.87 -9.97 -3.21
CA LEU A 222 -26.02 -11.15 -2.36
C LEU A 222 -24.64 -11.65 -1.94
N VAL A 223 -24.40 -11.76 -0.63
CA VAL A 223 -23.09 -12.10 -0.07
C VAL A 223 -23.21 -13.29 0.88
N ALA A 224 -22.42 -14.34 0.66
CA ALA A 224 -22.31 -15.46 1.58
C ALA A 224 -21.52 -15.06 2.84
N ARG A 225 -21.96 -15.52 4.02
CA ARG A 225 -21.31 -15.24 5.31
C ARG A 225 -20.35 -16.37 5.72
N GLU A 226 -19.37 -16.67 4.88
CA GLU A 226 -18.35 -17.67 5.19
C GLU A 226 -17.24 -17.07 6.08
N LEU A 227 -17.55 -16.91 7.37
CA LEU A 227 -16.60 -16.34 8.33
C LEU A 227 -15.51 -17.33 8.72
N LYS A 228 -14.29 -16.84 8.90
CA LYS A 228 -13.15 -17.61 9.42
C LYS A 228 -13.44 -18.01 10.87
N LYS A 229 -13.77 -19.29 11.14
CA LYS A 229 -13.82 -19.79 12.53
C LYS A 229 -12.40 -19.75 13.10
N LYS A 230 -12.23 -19.18 14.30
CA LYS A 230 -11.04 -19.45 15.11
C LYS A 230 -11.12 -20.93 15.50
N TYR A 231 -10.25 -21.74 14.92
CA TYR A 231 -10.12 -23.14 15.35
C TYR A 231 -9.51 -23.15 16.75
N ALA A 232 -10.37 -23.33 17.74
CA ALA A 232 -9.98 -23.80 19.06
C ALA A 232 -10.38 -25.29 19.10
N GLY A 233 -9.39 -26.19 19.02
CA GLY A 233 -9.64 -27.62 19.23
C GLY A 233 -9.40 -28.54 18.02
N LYS A 234 -8.83 -29.68 18.32
CA LYS A 234 -8.38 -30.80 17.53
C LYS A 234 -9.17 -31.05 16.23
N VAL A 235 -8.44 -31.07 15.14
CA VAL A 235 -8.91 -31.56 13.84
C VAL A 235 -8.92 -33.09 13.91
N SER A 236 -10.09 -33.68 13.94
CA SER A 236 -10.31 -35.07 13.53
C SER A 236 -11.11 -34.99 12.23
N ASP A 237 -10.48 -35.28 11.13
CA ASP A 237 -11.00 -36.05 10.01
C ASP A 237 -10.21 -35.78 8.73
N GLU A 238 -9.78 -36.82 8.09
CA GLU A 238 -8.95 -36.93 6.88
C GLU A 238 -9.63 -36.51 5.58
N ALA A 239 -10.48 -35.51 5.59
CA ALA A 239 -10.97 -34.88 4.37
C ALA A 239 -10.14 -33.61 4.13
N HIS A 240 -9.44 -33.56 3.01
CA HIS A 240 -8.62 -32.50 2.44
C HIS A 240 -8.86 -31.15 3.15
N THR A 241 -8.05 -30.85 4.16
CA THR A 241 -8.11 -29.56 4.84
C THR A 241 -7.58 -28.55 3.83
N PRO A 242 -8.41 -27.61 3.31
CA PRO A 242 -7.96 -26.66 2.31
C PRO A 242 -6.73 -25.91 2.84
N SER A 243 -5.67 -25.85 2.03
CA SER A 243 -4.47 -25.10 2.37
C SER A 243 -4.81 -23.60 2.43
N TRP A 244 -3.97 -22.79 3.09
CA TRP A 244 -4.17 -21.33 3.05
C TRP A 244 -4.09 -20.78 1.63
N GLU A 245 -3.38 -21.45 0.74
CA GLU A 245 -3.19 -21.12 -0.68
C GLU A 245 -4.52 -21.21 -1.46
N ASP A 246 -5.43 -22.10 -1.08
CA ASP A 246 -6.75 -22.22 -1.71
C ASP A 246 -7.65 -20.99 -1.48
N PHE A 247 -7.29 -20.14 -0.54
CA PHE A 247 -8.04 -18.93 -0.17
C PHE A 247 -7.29 -17.64 -0.44
N TYR A 248 -6.02 -17.72 -0.86
CA TYR A 248 -5.20 -16.55 -1.12
C TYR A 248 -5.46 -16.01 -2.52
N ALA A 249 -5.67 -14.72 -2.64
CA ALA A 249 -5.63 -13.98 -3.89
C ALA A 249 -4.69 -12.78 -3.71
N SER A 250 -3.84 -12.59 -4.69
CA SER A 250 -2.89 -11.49 -4.70
C SER A 250 -3.58 -10.15 -4.94
N MET A 251 -2.90 -9.10 -4.49
CA MET A 251 -3.24 -7.74 -4.83
C MET A 251 -2.01 -7.03 -5.39
N PRO A 252 -2.16 -6.18 -6.40
CA PRO A 252 -1.03 -5.46 -6.94
C PRO A 252 -0.56 -4.40 -5.94
N PRO A 253 0.76 -4.16 -5.84
CA PRO A 253 1.26 -3.06 -5.04
C PRO A 253 0.80 -1.71 -5.64
N ILE A 254 0.48 -0.72 -4.79
CA ILE A 254 0.07 0.64 -5.23
C ILE A 254 1.13 1.26 -6.16
N SER A 255 2.40 0.91 -5.99
CA SER A 255 3.48 1.37 -6.87
C SER A 255 3.35 0.85 -8.30
N ALA A 256 2.67 -0.28 -8.55
CA ALA A 256 2.51 -0.82 -9.90
C ALA A 256 1.73 0.16 -10.81
N LEU A 257 0.59 0.68 -10.35
CA LEU A 257 -0.17 1.69 -11.09
C LEU A 257 0.67 2.96 -11.37
N ARG A 258 1.41 3.44 -10.36
CA ARG A 258 2.30 4.60 -10.53
C ARG A 258 3.46 4.32 -11.49
N THR A 259 3.95 3.09 -11.50
CA THR A 259 4.97 2.64 -12.47
C THR A 259 4.42 2.61 -13.89
N LEU A 260 3.16 2.19 -14.10
CA LEU A 260 2.49 2.31 -15.40
C LEU A 260 2.41 3.78 -15.86
N PHE A 261 2.06 4.72 -14.97
CA PHE A 261 2.03 6.14 -15.30
C PHE A 261 3.42 6.69 -15.65
N ALA A 262 4.45 6.31 -14.89
CA ALA A 262 5.83 6.68 -15.19
C ALA A 262 6.31 6.11 -16.52
N LEU A 263 5.96 4.87 -16.83
CA LEU A 263 6.28 4.24 -18.13
C LEU A 263 5.50 4.88 -19.27
N ALA A 264 4.24 5.26 -19.06
CA ALA A 264 3.40 5.92 -20.07
C ALA A 264 4.02 7.24 -20.57
N THR A 265 4.69 7.96 -19.68
CA THR A 265 5.36 9.25 -19.98
C THR A 265 6.85 9.12 -20.31
N THR A 266 7.38 7.89 -20.47
CA THR A 266 8.79 7.61 -20.79
C THR A 266 8.95 7.20 -22.24
N ASN A 267 9.92 7.77 -22.98
CA ASN A 267 10.13 7.43 -24.37
C ASN A 267 11.07 6.23 -24.57
N ARG A 268 12.05 6.02 -23.70
CA ARG A 268 13.06 4.96 -23.82
C ARG A 268 13.32 4.28 -22.50
N ALA A 269 13.41 2.96 -22.52
CA ALA A 269 13.77 2.14 -21.38
C ALA A 269 14.66 0.97 -21.80
N PRO A 270 15.53 0.44 -20.91
CA PRO A 270 16.31 -0.75 -21.23
C PRO A 270 15.44 -2.00 -21.13
N GLY A 271 15.57 -2.89 -22.11
CA GLY A 271 14.98 -4.22 -22.05
C GLY A 271 15.68 -5.14 -21.04
N LEU A 272 15.24 -6.39 -20.93
CA LEU A 272 15.84 -7.38 -20.03
C LEU A 272 17.31 -7.68 -20.36
N ASP A 273 17.74 -7.42 -21.59
CA ASP A 273 19.13 -7.53 -22.06
C ASP A 273 19.99 -6.29 -21.74
N GLY A 274 19.42 -5.31 -21.03
CA GLY A 274 20.08 -4.05 -20.68
C GLY A 274 20.20 -3.06 -21.85
N ARG A 275 19.81 -3.41 -23.06
CA ARG A 275 19.88 -2.51 -24.23
C ARG A 275 18.72 -1.50 -24.20
N MET A 276 19.06 -0.22 -24.38
CA MET A 276 18.08 0.85 -24.44
C MET A 276 17.20 0.71 -25.70
N ARG A 277 15.89 0.70 -25.52
CA ARG A 277 14.88 0.56 -26.57
C ARG A 277 13.92 1.73 -26.55
N GLU A 278 13.40 2.10 -27.71
CA GLU A 278 12.26 3.02 -27.76
C GLU A 278 10.99 2.28 -27.35
N LEU A 279 10.21 2.91 -26.54
CA LEU A 279 8.87 2.46 -26.17
C LEU A 279 7.87 2.99 -27.24
N PRO A 280 6.74 2.29 -27.49
CA PRO A 280 5.77 2.72 -28.50
C PRO A 280 5.32 4.18 -28.30
N ARG A 281 5.25 4.98 -29.38
CA ARG A 281 4.96 6.43 -29.27
C ARG A 281 3.48 6.75 -29.04
N ASN A 282 2.57 5.90 -29.57
CA ASN A 282 1.12 6.12 -29.48
C ASN A 282 0.53 5.36 -28.28
N ARG A 283 1.18 5.47 -27.11
CA ARG A 283 0.72 4.78 -25.91
C ARG A 283 -0.38 5.57 -25.24
N CYS A 284 -1.34 4.81 -24.75
CA CYS A 284 -2.36 5.29 -23.81
C CYS A 284 -2.60 4.24 -22.73
N LEU A 285 -3.41 4.59 -21.76
CA LEU A 285 -3.87 3.69 -20.73
C LEU A 285 -5.32 3.32 -21.04
N VAL A 286 -5.69 2.04 -20.84
CA VAL A 286 -7.07 1.58 -20.85
C VAL A 286 -7.47 1.16 -19.44
N PHE A 287 -8.71 1.46 -19.09
CA PHE A 287 -9.31 1.07 -17.82
C PHE A 287 -10.57 0.27 -18.09
N LEU A 288 -10.58 -0.98 -17.63
CA LEU A 288 -11.66 -1.93 -17.85
C LEU A 288 -12.19 -2.43 -16.49
N ASP A 289 -13.49 -2.60 -16.39
CA ASP A 289 -14.17 -3.18 -15.24
C ASP A 289 -14.89 -4.46 -15.68
N ILE A 290 -14.67 -5.56 -14.98
CA ILE A 290 -15.34 -6.83 -15.27
C ILE A 290 -16.61 -6.91 -14.43
N LYS A 291 -17.77 -6.91 -15.09
CA LYS A 291 -19.04 -7.00 -14.39
C LYS A 291 -19.25 -8.38 -13.78
N LYS A 292 -19.62 -8.39 -12.49
CA LYS A 292 -19.93 -9.63 -11.75
C LYS A 292 -18.76 -10.64 -11.76
N ALA A 293 -17.54 -10.17 -11.60
CA ALA A 293 -16.29 -10.92 -11.77
C ALA A 293 -16.30 -12.34 -11.16
N HIS A 294 -16.72 -12.47 -9.90
CA HIS A 294 -16.76 -13.78 -9.23
C HIS A 294 -17.69 -14.79 -9.89
N PHE A 295 -18.78 -14.35 -10.53
CA PHE A 295 -19.74 -15.25 -11.20
C PHE A 295 -19.18 -15.89 -12.49
N TRP A 296 -18.05 -15.40 -13.01
CA TRP A 296 -17.33 -16.01 -14.13
C TRP A 296 -16.39 -17.14 -13.69
N ALA A 297 -16.08 -17.23 -12.39
CA ALA A 297 -15.20 -18.25 -11.85
C ALA A 297 -15.98 -19.46 -11.32
N ASP A 298 -15.59 -20.67 -11.72
CA ASP A 298 -16.20 -21.89 -11.24
C ASP A 298 -15.94 -22.11 -9.75
N ALA A 299 -16.94 -22.61 -9.03
CA ALA A 299 -16.77 -23.02 -7.64
C ALA A 299 -15.94 -24.32 -7.60
N ARG A 300 -14.81 -24.29 -6.86
CA ARG A 300 -13.91 -25.45 -6.73
C ARG A 300 -14.28 -26.39 -5.60
N ARG A 301 -15.12 -25.92 -4.67
CA ARG A 301 -15.58 -26.66 -3.51
C ARG A 301 -17.09 -26.87 -3.57
N ARG A 302 -17.58 -27.95 -2.95
CA ARG A 302 -19.01 -28.12 -2.69
C ARG A 302 -19.44 -27.13 -1.60
N ILE A 303 -20.18 -26.12 -1.96
CA ILE A 303 -20.67 -25.08 -1.06
C ILE A 303 -22.19 -25.00 -1.21
N LEU A 304 -22.88 -25.09 -0.07
CA LEU A 304 -24.31 -24.87 0.05
C LEU A 304 -24.59 -23.52 0.67
N VAL A 305 -25.47 -22.73 0.06
CA VAL A 305 -25.86 -21.41 0.54
C VAL A 305 -27.37 -21.33 0.78
N GLU A 306 -27.78 -20.57 1.77
CA GLU A 306 -29.17 -20.21 1.97
C GLU A 306 -29.65 -19.34 0.81
N LEU A 307 -30.81 -19.68 0.24
CA LEU A 307 -31.43 -18.89 -0.80
C LEU A 307 -32.16 -17.71 -0.18
N PRO A 308 -32.08 -16.50 -0.76
CA PRO A 308 -32.86 -15.36 -0.28
C PRO A 308 -34.33 -15.48 -0.71
N MET A 309 -35.22 -14.81 0.00
CA MET A 309 -36.66 -14.86 -0.24
C MET A 309 -37.05 -14.39 -1.66
N GLU A 310 -36.28 -13.50 -2.24
CA GLU A 310 -36.46 -12.96 -3.59
C GLU A 310 -36.36 -14.03 -4.69
N THR A 311 -35.84 -15.23 -4.37
CA THR A 311 -35.85 -16.39 -5.29
C THR A 311 -37.23 -16.99 -5.47
N GLY A 312 -38.18 -16.72 -4.57
CA GLY A 312 -39.55 -17.32 -4.57
C GLY A 312 -39.58 -18.82 -4.21
N VAL A 313 -38.47 -19.38 -3.75
CA VAL A 313 -38.35 -20.82 -3.39
C VAL A 313 -38.51 -20.99 -1.88
N ASP A 314 -39.06 -22.11 -1.45
CA ASP A 314 -39.13 -22.50 -0.04
C ASP A 314 -37.74 -22.72 0.52
N THR A 315 -37.21 -21.69 1.23
CA THR A 315 -35.85 -21.64 1.74
C THR A 315 -35.56 -22.60 2.90
N GLU A 316 -36.62 -23.18 3.50
CA GLU A 316 -36.46 -24.23 4.51
C GLU A 316 -36.18 -25.58 3.87
N LYS A 317 -36.80 -25.85 2.72
CA LYS A 317 -36.69 -27.15 2.01
C LYS A 317 -35.56 -27.18 1.00
N TYR A 318 -35.16 -26.04 0.45
CA TYR A 318 -34.20 -25.97 -0.65
C TYR A 318 -33.00 -25.06 -0.27
N VAL A 319 -31.87 -25.34 -0.91
CA VAL A 319 -30.63 -24.59 -0.80
C VAL A 319 -29.98 -24.43 -2.17
N GLY A 320 -29.09 -23.43 -2.30
CA GLY A 320 -28.27 -23.24 -3.49
C GLY A 320 -26.96 -24.02 -3.40
N LEU A 321 -26.73 -24.97 -4.31
CA LEU A 321 -25.42 -25.58 -4.51
C LEU A 321 -24.63 -24.70 -5.47
N LEU A 322 -23.56 -24.06 -5.01
CA LEU A 322 -22.76 -23.19 -5.86
C LEU A 322 -22.07 -23.96 -6.99
N LYS A 323 -22.28 -23.49 -8.22
CA LYS A 323 -21.56 -23.91 -9.45
C LYS A 323 -20.49 -22.85 -9.81
N LYS A 324 -20.76 -21.60 -9.49
CA LYS A 324 -19.84 -20.47 -9.66
C LYS A 324 -19.52 -19.87 -8.30
N SER A 325 -18.46 -19.09 -8.25
CA SER A 325 -18.05 -18.38 -7.03
C SER A 325 -19.05 -17.28 -6.68
N LEU A 326 -19.46 -17.22 -5.42
CA LEU A 326 -20.35 -16.18 -4.90
C LEU A 326 -19.56 -15.21 -4.01
N TYR A 327 -19.94 -13.93 -4.05
CA TYR A 327 -19.38 -12.92 -3.14
C TYR A 327 -19.46 -13.39 -1.69
N GLY A 328 -18.38 -13.23 -0.93
CA GLY A 328 -18.30 -13.62 0.49
C GLY A 328 -17.95 -15.07 0.78
N THR A 329 -17.82 -15.95 -0.24
CA THR A 329 -17.12 -17.21 -0.06
C THR A 329 -15.62 -16.99 -0.02
N ARG A 330 -14.91 -17.75 0.81
CA ARG A 330 -13.49 -17.50 1.12
C ARG A 330 -12.56 -17.74 -0.07
N ASP A 331 -12.92 -18.67 -0.95
CA ASP A 331 -12.14 -19.04 -2.14
C ASP A 331 -12.53 -18.29 -3.42
N ALA A 332 -13.60 -17.49 -3.40
CA ALA A 332 -14.03 -16.73 -4.58
C ALA A 332 -12.93 -15.85 -5.19
N PRO A 333 -12.11 -15.12 -4.40
CA PRO A 333 -11.00 -14.33 -4.95
C PRO A 333 -9.94 -15.19 -5.65
N ALA A 334 -9.55 -16.34 -5.05
CA ALA A 334 -8.57 -17.25 -5.63
C ALA A 334 -9.10 -17.95 -6.90
N ASN A 335 -10.40 -18.31 -6.92
CA ASN A 335 -11.05 -18.88 -8.10
C ASN A 335 -11.09 -17.87 -9.26
N TRP A 336 -11.34 -16.59 -8.94
CA TRP A 336 -11.33 -15.51 -9.91
C TRP A 336 -9.93 -15.27 -10.46
N GLU A 337 -8.90 -15.18 -9.60
CA GLU A 337 -7.49 -15.03 -10.01
C GLU A 337 -7.07 -16.15 -10.99
N ALA A 338 -7.43 -17.39 -10.69
CA ALA A 338 -7.13 -18.50 -11.61
C ALA A 338 -7.91 -18.44 -12.93
N THR A 339 -9.12 -17.87 -12.91
CA THR A 339 -9.90 -17.65 -14.14
C THR A 339 -9.25 -16.56 -14.99
N ILE A 340 -8.76 -15.46 -14.38
CA ILE A 340 -7.97 -14.43 -15.05
C ILE A 340 -6.72 -15.05 -15.67
N LEU A 341 -5.94 -15.81 -14.90
CA LEU A 341 -4.71 -16.43 -15.39
C LEU A 341 -4.96 -17.26 -16.64
N ARG A 342 -6.01 -18.10 -16.63
CA ARG A 342 -6.38 -18.94 -17.78
C ARG A 342 -6.66 -18.11 -19.03
N VAL A 343 -7.48 -17.06 -18.92
CA VAL A 343 -7.85 -16.22 -20.06
C VAL A 343 -6.66 -15.38 -20.53
N MET A 344 -5.93 -14.75 -19.63
CA MET A 344 -4.76 -13.94 -19.99
C MET A 344 -3.67 -14.79 -20.69
N THR A 345 -3.45 -16.01 -20.21
CA THR A 345 -2.51 -16.95 -20.87
C THR A 345 -2.99 -17.33 -22.27
N LEU A 346 -4.28 -17.60 -22.44
CA LEU A 346 -4.89 -17.89 -23.76
C LEU A 346 -4.68 -16.72 -24.75
N LEU A 347 -4.74 -15.48 -24.26
CA LEU A 347 -4.50 -14.27 -25.05
C LEU A 347 -3.01 -13.99 -25.30
N GLY A 348 -2.10 -14.81 -24.80
CA GLY A 348 -0.64 -14.67 -24.99
C GLY A 348 0.06 -13.78 -23.98
N PHE A 349 -0.59 -13.42 -22.87
CA PHE A 349 0.06 -12.72 -21.77
C PHE A 349 0.86 -13.69 -20.90
N VAL A 350 1.96 -13.21 -20.38
CA VAL A 350 2.79 -13.87 -19.37
C VAL A 350 2.47 -13.24 -18.02
N GLN A 351 2.12 -14.06 -17.03
CA GLN A 351 1.91 -13.62 -15.66
C GLN A 351 3.23 -13.23 -15.00
N GLY A 352 3.23 -12.17 -14.21
CA GLY A 352 4.37 -11.72 -13.44
C GLY A 352 4.80 -12.75 -12.38
N ARG A 353 6.11 -12.87 -12.19
CA ARG A 353 6.69 -13.73 -11.14
C ARG A 353 6.75 -13.02 -9.80
N SER A 354 6.85 -11.70 -9.80
CA SER A 354 6.88 -10.89 -8.58
C SER A 354 5.49 -10.69 -7.97
N ASN A 355 4.47 -10.68 -8.82
CA ASN A 355 3.08 -10.54 -8.40
C ASN A 355 2.15 -11.11 -9.48
N SER A 356 1.23 -11.98 -9.08
CA SER A 356 0.29 -12.68 -9.98
C SER A 356 -0.79 -11.77 -10.59
N CYS A 357 -0.93 -10.53 -10.10
CA CYS A 357 -1.82 -9.53 -10.68
C CYS A 357 -1.19 -8.74 -11.84
N LEU A 358 0.08 -8.99 -12.16
CA LEU A 358 0.79 -8.31 -13.23
C LEU A 358 0.87 -9.22 -14.45
N TYR A 359 0.62 -8.66 -15.63
CA TYR A 359 0.67 -9.39 -16.89
C TYR A 359 1.42 -8.57 -17.94
N PHE A 360 2.12 -9.25 -18.82
CA PHE A 360 2.83 -8.67 -19.95
C PHE A 360 2.60 -9.45 -21.23
N HIS A 361 2.23 -8.76 -22.30
CA HIS A 361 2.15 -9.36 -23.63
C HIS A 361 3.39 -9.01 -24.46
N PRO A 362 4.37 -9.93 -24.63
CA PRO A 362 5.64 -9.60 -25.28
C PRO A 362 5.49 -9.14 -26.74
N GLY A 363 4.63 -9.79 -27.52
CA GLY A 363 4.43 -9.48 -28.92
C GLY A 363 3.72 -8.15 -29.17
N ARG A 364 2.83 -7.73 -28.28
CA ARG A 364 2.06 -6.47 -28.40
C ARG A 364 2.57 -5.38 -27.49
N GLN A 365 3.55 -5.66 -26.63
CA GLN A 365 4.12 -4.71 -25.66
C GLN A 365 3.04 -4.06 -24.78
N ILE A 366 2.09 -4.88 -24.27
CA ILE A 366 1.05 -4.42 -23.35
C ILE A 366 1.44 -4.84 -21.94
N GLN A 367 1.54 -3.87 -21.03
CA GLN A 367 1.66 -4.06 -19.59
C GLN A 367 0.27 -3.96 -18.97
N VAL A 368 -0.10 -4.92 -18.10
CA VAL A 368 -1.40 -4.93 -17.43
C VAL A 368 -1.20 -5.13 -15.94
N GLU A 369 -1.94 -4.36 -15.17
CA GLU A 369 -2.18 -4.53 -13.73
C GLU A 369 -3.64 -4.89 -13.51
N VAL A 370 -3.90 -5.91 -12.69
CA VAL A 370 -5.24 -6.37 -12.35
C VAL A 370 -5.50 -6.14 -10.87
N HIS A 371 -6.51 -5.35 -10.56
CA HIS A 371 -6.93 -5.04 -9.19
C HIS A 371 -8.35 -5.54 -8.93
N GLY A 372 -8.46 -6.84 -8.61
CA GLY A 372 -9.78 -7.50 -8.46
C GLY A 372 -10.51 -7.63 -9.79
N ASP A 373 -11.54 -6.81 -9.99
CA ASP A 373 -12.35 -6.69 -11.21
C ASP A 373 -11.88 -5.56 -12.15
N ASP A 374 -10.98 -4.69 -11.69
CA ASP A 374 -10.43 -3.56 -12.45
C ASP A 374 -9.13 -3.95 -13.16
N PHE A 375 -9.05 -3.73 -14.47
CA PHE A 375 -7.86 -3.93 -15.29
C PHE A 375 -7.32 -2.59 -15.77
N THR A 376 -6.05 -2.32 -15.54
CA THR A 376 -5.34 -1.18 -16.11
C THR A 376 -4.28 -1.68 -17.08
N GLY A 377 -4.43 -1.30 -18.35
CA GLY A 377 -3.49 -1.68 -19.42
C GLY A 377 -2.75 -0.47 -19.97
N LEU A 378 -1.45 -0.60 -20.23
CA LEU A 378 -0.60 0.37 -20.92
C LEU A 378 -0.10 -0.24 -22.24
N GLY A 379 -0.30 0.43 -23.36
CA GLY A 379 0.12 -0.03 -24.68
C GLY A 379 -0.22 0.97 -25.78
N SER A 380 0.01 0.61 -27.05
CA SER A 380 -0.54 1.36 -28.16
C SER A 380 -2.06 1.21 -28.21
N LYS A 381 -2.77 2.25 -28.65
CA LYS A 381 -4.24 2.28 -28.64
C LYS A 381 -4.85 1.08 -29.37
N ASP A 382 -4.36 0.75 -30.57
CA ASP A 382 -4.85 -0.37 -31.37
C ASP A 382 -4.70 -1.72 -30.65
N HIS A 383 -3.57 -1.91 -29.94
CA HIS A 383 -3.34 -3.12 -29.14
C HIS A 383 -4.22 -3.19 -27.90
N LEU A 384 -4.53 -2.04 -27.30
CA LEU A 384 -5.46 -1.99 -26.16
C LEU A 384 -6.91 -2.18 -26.58
N GLU A 385 -7.31 -1.70 -27.75
CA GLU A 385 -8.64 -1.98 -28.33
C GLU A 385 -8.79 -3.46 -28.67
N TRP A 386 -7.75 -4.08 -29.23
CA TRP A 386 -7.71 -5.52 -29.41
C TRP A 386 -7.84 -6.23 -28.05
N PHE A 387 -7.11 -5.82 -27.02
CA PHE A 387 -7.16 -6.41 -25.69
C PHE A 387 -8.58 -6.34 -25.10
N ALA A 388 -9.22 -5.18 -25.14
CA ALA A 388 -10.59 -5.01 -24.68
C ALA A 388 -11.57 -5.89 -25.47
N THR A 389 -11.40 -5.97 -26.79
CA THR A 389 -12.25 -6.80 -27.67
C THR A 389 -12.10 -8.29 -27.33
N GLU A 390 -10.88 -8.77 -27.15
CA GLU A 390 -10.65 -10.18 -26.80
C GLU A 390 -11.18 -10.52 -25.42
N LEU A 391 -10.96 -9.66 -24.40
CA LEU A 391 -11.56 -9.86 -23.07
C LEU A 391 -13.09 -9.90 -23.13
N GLY A 392 -13.69 -9.05 -23.97
CA GLY A 392 -15.14 -8.99 -24.17
C GLY A 392 -15.76 -10.27 -24.74
N LYS A 393 -14.96 -11.17 -25.35
CA LYS A 393 -15.42 -12.49 -25.79
C LYS A 393 -15.57 -13.49 -24.62
N HIS A 394 -14.89 -13.24 -23.51
CA HIS A 394 -14.88 -14.12 -22.34
C HIS A 394 -15.76 -13.61 -21.20
N TRP A 395 -15.83 -12.28 -21.03
CA TRP A 395 -16.52 -11.66 -19.91
C TRP A 395 -17.33 -10.44 -20.34
N THR A 396 -18.35 -10.08 -19.57
CA THR A 396 -19.02 -8.80 -19.73
C THR A 396 -18.13 -7.71 -19.15
N ILE A 397 -17.55 -6.90 -20.03
CA ILE A 397 -16.65 -5.80 -19.63
C ILE A 397 -17.32 -4.45 -19.80
N GLU A 398 -16.90 -3.49 -18.97
CA GLU A 398 -17.15 -2.07 -19.16
C GLU A 398 -15.83 -1.36 -19.43
N VAL A 399 -15.69 -0.80 -20.63
CA VAL A 399 -14.53 0.06 -20.95
C VAL A 399 -14.79 1.43 -20.34
N ARG A 400 -14.17 1.72 -19.21
CA ARG A 400 -14.33 3.04 -18.54
C ARG A 400 -13.72 4.16 -19.36
N GLY A 401 -12.69 3.85 -20.14
CA GLY A 401 -12.09 4.80 -21.09
C GLY A 401 -10.65 4.49 -21.44
N TYR A 402 -10.20 5.25 -22.43
CA TYR A 402 -8.80 5.32 -22.84
C TYR A 402 -8.24 6.69 -22.44
N LEU A 403 -7.23 6.73 -21.59
CA LEU A 403 -6.56 7.94 -21.15
C LEU A 403 -5.31 8.15 -22.02
N GLY A 404 -5.22 9.27 -22.70
CA GLY A 404 -4.11 9.56 -23.62
C GLY A 404 -3.64 11.01 -23.55
N PRO A 405 -2.49 11.30 -24.18
CA PRO A 405 -1.97 12.67 -24.25
C PRO A 405 -2.93 13.59 -25.01
N PRO A 406 -2.87 14.91 -24.73
CA PRO A 406 -3.68 15.88 -25.45
C PRO A 406 -3.52 15.76 -26.96
N GLY A 407 -4.65 15.75 -27.69
CA GLY A 407 -4.69 15.63 -29.15
C GLY A 407 -4.67 14.19 -29.69
N MET A 408 -4.57 13.17 -28.84
CA MET A 408 -4.69 11.77 -29.27
C MET A 408 -6.15 11.41 -29.53
N ALA A 409 -6.48 11.04 -30.77
CA ALA A 409 -7.85 10.71 -31.16
C ALA A 409 -8.41 9.49 -30.40
N GLY A 410 -9.68 9.59 -29.99
CA GLY A 410 -10.38 8.51 -29.29
C GLY A 410 -9.86 8.24 -27.87
N THR A 411 -9.21 9.22 -27.24
CA THR A 411 -8.83 9.19 -25.84
C THR A 411 -9.42 10.38 -25.09
N GLN A 412 -9.66 10.19 -23.80
CA GLN A 412 -10.00 11.25 -22.88
C GLN A 412 -8.78 11.69 -22.08
N GLN A 413 -8.82 12.90 -21.54
CA GLN A 413 -7.69 13.47 -20.82
C GLN A 413 -7.81 13.29 -19.30
N THR A 414 -8.98 13.00 -18.79
CA THR A 414 -9.21 12.79 -17.35
C THR A 414 -10.15 11.61 -17.13
N ILE A 415 -9.81 10.78 -16.15
CA ILE A 415 -10.61 9.61 -15.74
C ILE A 415 -10.53 9.42 -14.23
N ASP A 416 -11.61 8.90 -13.64
CA ASP A 416 -11.63 8.43 -12.25
C ASP A 416 -11.26 6.95 -12.19
N ILE A 417 -10.20 6.61 -11.46
CA ILE A 417 -9.72 5.25 -11.25
C ILE A 417 -9.47 5.00 -9.78
N LEU A 418 -10.11 3.96 -9.24
CA LEU A 418 -9.96 3.58 -7.85
C LEU A 418 -10.21 4.78 -6.90
N ASN A 419 -11.19 5.63 -7.23
CA ASN A 419 -11.51 6.90 -6.59
C ASN A 419 -10.36 7.92 -6.60
N ARG A 420 -9.46 7.86 -7.60
CA ARG A 420 -8.41 8.84 -7.84
C ARG A 420 -8.65 9.49 -9.19
N LEU A 421 -8.41 10.78 -9.26
CA LEU A 421 -8.48 11.51 -10.52
C LEU A 421 -7.12 11.43 -11.23
N VAL A 422 -7.13 10.93 -12.45
CA VAL A 422 -5.94 10.83 -13.29
C VAL A 422 -6.15 11.67 -14.53
N THR A 423 -5.28 12.67 -14.74
CA THR A 423 -5.34 13.58 -15.87
C THR A 423 -4.06 13.48 -16.68
N TRP A 424 -4.17 13.26 -17.99
CA TRP A 424 -3.03 13.33 -18.89
C TRP A 424 -2.96 14.72 -19.51
N SER A 425 -2.03 15.54 -19.02
CA SER A 425 -1.83 16.92 -19.44
C SER A 425 -0.64 17.08 -20.39
N ALA A 426 -0.41 18.30 -20.88
CA ALA A 426 0.79 18.63 -21.65
C ALA A 426 2.10 18.47 -20.86
N LYS A 427 2.05 18.38 -19.53
CA LYS A 427 3.21 18.18 -18.65
C LYS A 427 3.52 16.71 -18.39
N GLY A 428 2.55 15.82 -18.58
CA GLY A 428 2.62 14.40 -18.24
C GLY A 428 1.31 13.92 -17.62
N ILE A 429 1.38 12.86 -16.81
CA ILE A 429 0.22 12.33 -16.09
C ILE A 429 0.19 12.93 -14.68
N GLU A 430 -0.95 13.43 -14.29
CA GLU A 430 -1.25 14.03 -13.00
C GLU A 430 -2.20 13.11 -12.23
N LEU A 431 -1.82 12.71 -11.03
CA LEU A 431 -2.61 11.87 -10.12
C LEU A 431 -3.02 12.69 -8.92
N GLU A 432 -4.31 12.70 -8.62
CA GLU A 432 -4.88 13.35 -7.44
C GLU A 432 -5.68 12.33 -6.61
N ALA A 433 -5.44 12.34 -5.29
CA ALA A 433 -6.22 11.55 -4.35
C ALA A 433 -7.69 11.97 -4.37
N ASP A 434 -8.60 11.07 -3.95
CA ASP A 434 -10.01 11.38 -3.78
C ASP A 434 -10.18 12.58 -2.83
N PRO A 435 -10.66 13.74 -3.31
CA PRO A 435 -10.78 14.95 -2.50
C PRO A 435 -11.78 14.82 -1.36
N ARG A 436 -12.78 13.90 -1.47
CA ARG A 436 -13.76 13.66 -0.41
C ARG A 436 -13.12 13.27 0.91
N HIS A 437 -11.98 12.57 0.90
CA HIS A 437 -11.29 12.21 2.14
C HIS A 437 -10.83 13.44 2.93
N ALA A 438 -10.27 14.44 2.26
CA ALA A 438 -9.88 15.69 2.89
C ALA A 438 -11.09 16.46 3.42
N GLU A 439 -12.17 16.54 2.64
CA GLU A 439 -13.42 17.22 2.98
C GLU A 439 -14.07 16.56 4.21
N ILE A 440 -14.21 15.24 4.24
CA ILE A 440 -14.77 14.50 5.38
C ILE A 440 -13.91 14.71 6.64
N ILE A 441 -12.59 14.63 6.54
CA ILE A 441 -11.69 14.89 7.69
C ILE A 441 -11.90 16.29 8.25
N MET A 442 -12.03 17.30 7.39
CA MET A 442 -12.27 18.69 7.83
C MET A 442 -13.64 18.85 8.50
N ASN A 443 -14.68 18.26 7.95
CA ASN A 443 -16.05 18.33 8.47
C ASN A 443 -16.15 17.59 9.81
N GLU A 444 -15.70 16.36 9.89
CA GLU A 444 -15.67 15.53 11.10
C GLU A 444 -14.92 16.20 12.25
N MET A 445 -13.87 16.95 11.96
CA MET A 445 -13.07 17.65 12.98
C MET A 445 -13.57 19.07 13.27
N GLY A 446 -14.70 19.50 12.67
CA GLY A 446 -15.27 20.85 12.88
C GLY A 446 -14.34 21.98 12.45
N CYS A 447 -13.49 21.76 11.42
CA CYS A 447 -12.45 22.70 11.02
C CYS A 447 -12.85 23.65 9.88
N ALA A 448 -14.09 23.65 9.42
CA ALA A 448 -14.54 24.47 8.30
C ALA A 448 -14.27 25.97 8.50
N GLY A 449 -14.47 26.52 9.72
CA GLY A 449 -14.19 27.92 10.10
C GLY A 449 -12.85 28.17 10.82
N ALA A 450 -12.04 27.14 11.11
CA ALA A 450 -10.88 27.25 11.98
C ALA A 450 -9.67 27.95 11.31
N LYS A 451 -8.77 28.55 12.09
CA LYS A 451 -7.49 29.07 11.59
C LYS A 451 -6.68 27.94 10.92
N VAL A 452 -6.10 28.23 9.77
CA VAL A 452 -5.23 27.29 9.03
C VAL A 452 -3.95 26.97 9.79
N SER A 453 -3.39 25.78 9.59
CA SER A 453 -2.10 25.38 10.15
C SER A 453 -1.07 25.15 9.04
N SER A 454 0.11 25.69 9.20
CA SER A 454 1.25 25.45 8.29
C SER A 454 2.15 24.29 8.74
N ALA A 455 2.05 23.87 10.00
CA ALA A 455 2.82 22.77 10.56
C ALA A 455 1.91 21.61 10.91
N LEU A 456 2.33 20.39 10.54
CA LEU A 456 1.56 19.17 10.74
C LEU A 456 1.73 18.56 12.13
N VAL A 457 2.97 18.50 12.62
CA VAL A 457 3.29 17.94 13.93
C VAL A 457 4.14 18.96 14.69
N LYS A 458 3.67 19.42 15.84
CA LYS A 458 4.38 20.34 16.74
C LYS A 458 4.54 19.78 18.14
N GLU A 459 3.67 18.86 18.51
CA GLU A 459 3.64 18.25 19.81
C GLU A 459 4.93 17.44 20.04
N ARG A 460 5.54 17.67 21.19
CA ARG A 460 6.63 16.81 21.66
C ARG A 460 6.03 15.48 22.11
N VAL A 461 6.75 14.39 21.89
CA VAL A 461 6.28 13.03 22.25
C VAL A 461 6.00 12.91 23.75
N GLU A 462 6.77 13.62 24.59
CA GLU A 462 6.53 13.71 26.03
C GLU A 462 5.16 14.30 26.37
N GLU A 463 4.72 15.31 25.62
CA GLU A 463 3.40 15.94 25.79
C GLU A 463 2.27 14.98 25.34
N VAL A 464 2.55 14.08 24.37
CA VAL A 464 1.59 13.12 23.87
C VAL A 464 1.39 11.94 24.83
N ASP A 465 2.47 11.45 25.42
CA ASP A 465 2.42 10.28 26.33
C ASP A 465 1.96 10.65 27.75
N SER A 466 2.14 11.91 28.19
CA SER A 466 1.66 12.42 29.48
C SER A 466 0.28 13.07 29.43
N ALA A 467 -0.30 13.21 28.23
CA ALA A 467 -1.62 13.81 28.05
C ALA A 467 -2.72 12.88 28.59
N GLU A 468 -3.80 13.49 29.05
CA GLU A 468 -4.96 12.74 29.54
C GLU A 468 -5.58 11.86 28.45
N PRO A 469 -6.18 10.71 28.83
CA PRO A 469 -6.95 9.89 27.92
C PRO A 469 -8.02 10.72 27.20
N LEU A 470 -8.27 10.37 25.97
CA LEU A 470 -9.38 10.95 25.21
C LEU A 470 -10.70 10.45 25.75
N ASP A 471 -11.72 11.31 25.73
CA ASP A 471 -13.08 10.96 26.09
C ASP A 471 -13.52 9.68 25.35
N PRO A 472 -14.08 8.68 26.06
CA PRO A 472 -14.55 7.43 25.45
C PRO A 472 -15.50 7.62 24.27
N GLU A 473 -16.35 8.65 24.29
CA GLU A 473 -17.30 8.97 23.21
C GLU A 473 -16.59 9.44 21.94
N GLU A 474 -15.43 10.09 22.05
CA GLU A 474 -14.65 10.59 20.91
C GLU A 474 -13.67 9.53 20.35
N ILE A 475 -13.44 8.41 21.04
CA ILE A 475 -12.49 7.38 20.60
C ILE A 475 -12.88 6.75 19.25
N PRO A 476 -14.15 6.38 18.99
CA PRO A 476 -14.55 5.84 17.69
C PRO A 476 -14.29 6.85 16.55
N ARG A 477 -14.63 8.10 16.78
CA ARG A 477 -14.41 9.20 15.82
C ARG A 477 -12.93 9.44 15.55
N TYR A 478 -12.09 9.47 16.61
CA TYR A 478 -10.64 9.56 16.47
C TYR A 478 -10.10 8.44 15.57
N ARG A 479 -10.50 7.20 15.84
CA ARG A 479 -10.06 6.02 15.07
C ARG A 479 -10.48 6.12 13.61
N SER A 480 -11.75 6.44 13.35
CA SER A 480 -12.29 6.58 11.99
C SER A 480 -11.54 7.64 11.20
N VAL A 481 -11.43 8.86 11.74
CA VAL A 481 -10.79 9.99 11.04
C VAL A 481 -9.27 9.77 10.88
N SER A 482 -8.59 9.20 11.88
CA SER A 482 -7.16 8.88 11.77
C SER A 482 -6.89 7.84 10.69
N MET A 483 -7.74 6.82 10.55
CA MET A 483 -7.58 5.81 9.49
C MET A 483 -7.92 6.39 8.11
N ARG A 484 -8.89 7.29 8.00
CA ARG A 484 -9.16 8.02 6.75
C ARG A 484 -7.97 8.90 6.34
N LEU A 485 -7.32 9.56 7.30
CA LEU A 485 -6.10 10.32 7.05
C LEU A 485 -4.94 9.41 6.62
N ALA A 486 -4.80 8.23 7.23
CA ALA A 486 -3.80 7.24 6.84
C ALA A 486 -4.02 6.72 5.42
N TYR A 487 -5.28 6.53 5.00
CA TYR A 487 -5.62 6.20 3.62
C TYR A 487 -5.22 7.32 2.65
N LEU A 488 -5.58 8.57 2.96
CA LEU A 488 -5.21 9.74 2.16
C LEU A 488 -3.68 9.90 2.06
N ALA A 489 -2.93 9.58 3.12
CA ALA A 489 -1.48 9.68 3.17
C ALA A 489 -0.74 8.75 2.17
N GLN A 490 -1.40 7.76 1.60
CA GLN A 490 -0.81 6.92 0.55
C GLN A 490 -0.50 7.72 -0.72
N ASP A 491 -1.32 8.74 -1.01
CA ASP A 491 -1.16 9.62 -2.15
C ASP A 491 -0.61 11.01 -1.74
N ARG A 492 -0.47 11.26 -0.43
CA ARG A 492 -0.06 12.51 0.19
C ARG A 492 1.20 12.30 1.05
N PRO A 493 2.41 12.34 0.47
CA PRO A 493 3.66 12.17 1.24
C PRO A 493 3.81 13.14 2.40
N ASP A 494 3.29 14.36 2.26
CA ASP A 494 3.25 15.38 3.29
C ASP A 494 2.47 14.96 4.55
N LEU A 495 1.54 14.03 4.45
CA LEU A 495 0.74 13.52 5.57
C LEU A 495 1.31 12.27 6.23
N GLN A 496 2.31 11.60 5.65
CA GLN A 496 2.75 10.28 6.11
C GLN A 496 3.33 10.28 7.53
N VAL A 497 4.12 11.31 7.88
CA VAL A 497 4.65 11.46 9.25
C VAL A 497 3.49 11.63 10.24
N LEU A 498 2.52 12.49 9.93
CA LEU A 498 1.35 12.70 10.78
C LEU A 498 0.53 11.40 10.93
N ALA A 499 0.26 10.71 9.83
CA ALA A 499 -0.48 9.43 9.83
C ALA A 499 0.20 8.39 10.72
N LYS A 500 1.54 8.27 10.63
CA LYS A 500 2.33 7.38 11.48
C LYS A 500 2.20 7.75 12.96
N GLU A 501 2.28 9.04 13.31
CA GLU A 501 2.15 9.47 14.71
C GLU A 501 0.74 9.21 15.26
N LEU A 502 -0.31 9.53 14.51
CA LEU A 502 -1.69 9.25 14.91
C LEU A 502 -1.96 7.75 15.09
N ALA A 503 -1.36 6.90 14.25
CA ALA A 503 -1.50 5.45 14.34
C ALA A 503 -1.00 4.88 15.69
N LYS A 504 -0.01 5.52 16.34
CA LYS A 504 0.48 5.11 17.66
C LYS A 504 -0.60 5.26 18.76
N GLY A 505 -1.54 6.19 18.57
CA GLY A 505 -2.63 6.47 19.51
C GLY A 505 -3.90 5.63 19.28
N LEU A 506 -3.99 4.79 18.25
CA LEU A 506 -5.26 4.08 17.92
C LEU A 506 -5.77 3.17 19.03
N LYS A 507 -4.88 2.54 19.82
CA LYS A 507 -5.29 1.69 20.93
C LYS A 507 -5.79 2.51 22.11
N ASN A 508 -5.02 3.50 22.53
CA ASN A 508 -5.27 4.36 23.68
C ASN A 508 -5.03 5.82 23.27
N PRO A 509 -6.00 6.47 22.63
CA PRO A 509 -5.84 7.86 22.21
C PRO A 509 -5.85 8.81 23.40
N THR A 510 -5.08 9.89 23.31
CA THR A 510 -5.01 10.96 24.29
C THR A 510 -5.52 12.28 23.70
N THR A 511 -5.76 13.28 24.54
CA THR A 511 -6.13 14.64 24.13
C THR A 511 -5.07 15.29 23.23
N ALA A 512 -3.81 14.90 23.39
CA ALA A 512 -2.72 15.35 22.50
C ALA A 512 -2.84 14.73 21.09
N HIS A 513 -3.19 13.43 20.97
CA HIS A 513 -3.47 12.80 19.68
C HIS A 513 -4.65 13.48 18.98
N TRP A 514 -5.71 13.82 19.73
CA TRP A 514 -6.86 14.57 19.22
C TRP A 514 -6.48 15.96 18.70
N THR A 515 -5.64 16.68 19.45
CA THR A 515 -5.11 17.98 19.05
C THR A 515 -4.26 17.87 17.78
N MET A 516 -3.44 16.84 17.67
CA MET A 516 -2.64 16.54 16.49
C MET A 516 -3.52 16.26 15.27
N LEU A 517 -4.59 15.47 15.42
CA LEU A 517 -5.55 15.20 14.36
C LEU A 517 -6.29 16.47 13.90
N LYS A 518 -6.75 17.31 14.85
CA LYS A 518 -7.35 18.64 14.55
C LYS A 518 -6.36 19.53 13.77
N ARG A 519 -5.07 19.47 14.09
CA ARG A 519 -4.06 20.22 13.35
C ARG A 519 -3.91 19.70 11.91
N GLY A 520 -3.93 18.40 11.71
CA GLY A 520 -3.96 17.78 10.38
C GLY A 520 -5.16 18.24 9.55
N ALA A 521 -6.35 18.29 10.15
CA ALA A 521 -7.54 18.81 9.48
C ALA A 521 -7.41 20.30 9.09
N ARG A 522 -6.82 21.14 9.97
CA ARG A 522 -6.53 22.55 9.66
C ARG A 522 -5.47 22.71 8.57
N TYR A 523 -4.50 21.80 8.49
CA TYR A 523 -3.53 21.77 7.40
C TYR A 523 -4.21 21.43 6.07
N LEU A 524 -5.08 20.42 6.03
CA LEU A 524 -5.84 20.05 4.85
C LEU A 524 -6.70 21.19 4.34
N ARG A 525 -7.26 22.02 5.24
CA ARG A 525 -8.00 23.22 4.83
C ARG A 525 -7.14 24.20 4.02
N SER A 526 -5.87 24.37 4.37
CA SER A 526 -4.95 25.24 3.62
C SER A 526 -4.33 24.57 2.39
N ARG A 527 -4.36 23.25 2.33
CA ARG A 527 -3.73 22.42 1.28
C ARG A 527 -4.63 21.23 0.95
N PRO A 528 -5.88 21.45 0.48
CA PRO A 528 -6.84 20.38 0.25
C PRO A 528 -6.37 19.43 -0.86
N ARG A 529 -5.67 19.95 -1.86
CA ARG A 529 -5.22 19.21 -3.03
C ARG A 529 -3.70 19.15 -3.12
N LEU A 530 -3.18 17.98 -3.44
CA LEU A 530 -1.80 17.76 -3.81
C LEU A 530 -1.78 16.91 -5.07
N ILE A 531 -1.21 17.42 -6.12
CA ILE A 531 -1.09 16.76 -7.41
C ILE A 531 0.26 16.08 -7.51
N HIS A 532 0.26 14.80 -7.86
CA HIS A 532 1.46 14.05 -8.18
C HIS A 532 1.64 14.01 -9.70
N LEU A 533 2.68 14.65 -10.20
CA LEU A 533 3.01 14.70 -11.61
C LEU A 533 4.01 13.59 -11.99
N PHE A 534 3.69 12.82 -13.01
CA PHE A 534 4.59 11.93 -13.73
C PHE A 534 5.01 12.64 -15.01
N PRO A 535 6.14 13.39 -15.00
CA PRO A 535 6.51 14.24 -16.12
C PRO A 535 6.98 13.42 -17.31
N TYR A 536 6.87 13.99 -18.52
CA TYR A 536 7.51 13.40 -19.69
C TYR A 536 9.01 13.32 -19.48
N GLN A 537 9.58 12.17 -19.83
CA GLN A 537 11.02 11.92 -19.72
C GLN A 537 11.54 11.18 -20.96
N HIS A 538 12.73 11.59 -21.39
CA HIS A 538 13.34 11.02 -22.58
C HIS A 538 13.71 9.54 -22.38
N SER A 539 14.33 9.22 -21.25
CA SER A 539 14.77 7.86 -20.95
C SER A 539 14.87 7.62 -19.45
N ILE A 540 14.73 6.35 -19.07
CA ILE A 540 15.04 5.85 -17.73
C ILE A 540 16.24 4.92 -17.84
N SER A 541 17.20 5.04 -16.94
CA SER A 541 18.43 4.23 -16.92
C SER A 541 18.70 3.52 -15.60
N GLN A 542 18.01 3.94 -14.53
CA GLN A 542 18.16 3.37 -13.19
C GLN A 542 16.91 3.59 -12.35
N LEU A 543 16.71 2.71 -11.39
CA LEU A 543 15.77 2.87 -10.30
C LEU A 543 16.52 3.51 -9.12
N VAL A 544 16.06 4.64 -8.65
CA VAL A 544 16.75 5.40 -7.59
C VAL A 544 15.95 5.34 -6.30
N VAL A 545 16.62 5.01 -5.20
CA VAL A 545 16.02 5.02 -3.86
C VAL A 545 16.74 6.02 -2.96
N TRP A 546 15.99 6.87 -2.29
CA TRP A 546 16.45 7.82 -1.29
C TRP A 546 16.00 7.32 0.07
N THR A 547 16.88 7.24 1.04
CA THR A 547 16.55 6.75 2.38
C THR A 547 17.18 7.62 3.45
N ASP A 548 16.42 7.86 4.51
CA ASP A 548 16.80 8.59 5.71
C ASP A 548 16.19 7.92 6.94
N ALA A 549 16.79 8.08 8.10
CA ALA A 549 16.20 7.65 9.35
C ALA A 549 16.44 8.67 10.46
N ASP A 550 15.42 8.91 11.29
CA ASP A 550 15.66 9.57 12.57
C ASP A 550 16.37 8.60 13.54
N HIS A 551 17.01 9.12 14.57
CA HIS A 551 17.57 8.29 15.62
C HIS A 551 16.74 8.38 16.90
N ALA A 552 16.12 7.25 17.28
CA ALA A 552 15.35 7.12 18.52
C ALA A 552 14.23 8.18 18.70
N GLY A 553 13.65 8.65 17.59
CA GLY A 553 12.68 9.76 17.59
C GLY A 553 11.38 9.45 18.34
N CYS A 554 11.03 8.17 18.55
CA CYS A 554 9.95 7.79 19.43
C CYS A 554 10.45 7.66 20.88
N LEU A 555 10.20 8.66 21.73
CA LEU A 555 10.73 8.66 23.11
C LEU A 555 10.17 7.50 23.94
N ARG A 556 8.92 7.12 23.74
CA ARG A 556 8.29 5.99 24.45
C ARG A 556 8.94 4.65 24.14
N THR A 557 9.16 4.35 22.86
CA THR A 557 9.67 3.04 22.44
C THR A 557 11.15 3.07 22.08
N ARG A 558 11.77 4.25 22.01
CA ARG A 558 13.13 4.50 21.55
C ARG A 558 13.42 3.96 20.13
N LYS A 559 12.36 3.64 19.38
CA LYS A 559 12.46 3.21 17.99
C LYS A 559 12.62 4.40 17.06
N SER A 560 13.39 4.20 16.02
CA SER A 560 13.63 5.16 14.94
C SER A 560 12.52 5.11 13.89
N THR A 561 12.40 6.16 13.08
CA THR A 561 11.56 6.22 11.89
C THR A 561 12.43 6.01 10.66
N THR A 562 12.02 5.12 9.78
CA THR A 562 12.57 5.01 8.42
C THR A 562 11.69 5.75 7.44
N GLY A 563 12.30 6.61 6.63
CA GLY A 563 11.71 7.23 5.45
C GLY A 563 12.43 6.81 4.18
N TYR A 564 11.69 6.50 3.13
CA TYR A 564 12.29 6.30 1.81
C TYR A 564 11.36 6.74 0.68
N CYS A 565 11.99 7.11 -0.44
CA CYS A 565 11.34 7.48 -1.69
C CYS A 565 11.99 6.70 -2.83
N ILE A 566 11.20 6.00 -3.65
CA ILE A 566 11.67 5.29 -4.84
C ILE A 566 11.23 6.07 -6.07
N ARG A 567 12.16 6.24 -7.01
CA ARG A 567 11.93 6.99 -8.24
C ARG A 567 12.36 6.20 -9.47
N LEU A 568 11.51 6.26 -10.48
CA LEU A 568 11.76 5.76 -11.84
C LEU A 568 12.08 6.95 -12.74
N GLY A 569 13.36 7.24 -12.90
CA GLY A 569 13.80 8.50 -13.51
C GLY A 569 13.33 9.71 -12.69
N ASN A 570 12.52 10.58 -13.30
CA ASN A 570 11.95 11.76 -12.64
C ASN A 570 10.65 11.47 -11.87
N SER A 571 10.02 10.32 -12.06
CA SER A 571 8.73 9.98 -11.47
C SER A 571 8.90 9.27 -10.13
N THR A 572 8.20 9.72 -9.09
CA THR A 572 8.16 9.04 -7.79
C THR A 572 7.13 7.91 -7.85
N THR A 573 7.55 6.66 -7.65
CA THR A 573 6.64 5.50 -7.67
C THR A 573 6.19 5.10 -6.27
N LYS A 574 7.06 5.26 -5.28
CA LYS A 574 6.76 4.86 -3.89
C LYS A 574 7.36 5.81 -2.87
N THR A 575 6.61 6.11 -1.82
CA THR A 575 7.07 6.80 -0.61
C THR A 575 6.64 6.01 0.62
N SER A 576 7.41 6.05 1.70
CA SER A 576 7.09 5.35 2.94
C SER A 576 7.66 6.04 4.16
N CYS A 577 6.88 6.07 5.23
CA CYS A 577 7.25 6.54 6.56
C CYS A 577 6.83 5.48 7.57
N LYS A 578 7.79 4.79 8.20
CA LYS A 578 7.52 3.68 9.13
C LYS A 578 8.40 3.74 10.37
N SER A 579 7.87 3.28 11.52
CA SER A 579 8.70 3.00 12.69
C SER A 579 9.51 1.73 12.47
N GLN A 580 10.78 1.74 12.85
CA GLN A 580 11.64 0.57 12.79
C GLN A 580 11.16 -0.54 13.76
N ALA A 581 11.35 -1.79 13.38
CA ALA A 581 10.98 -2.94 14.22
C ALA A 581 11.89 -3.06 15.45
N VAL A 582 13.17 -2.71 15.28
CA VAL A 582 14.23 -2.79 16.29
C VAL A 582 14.62 -1.42 16.81
N ILE A 583 15.31 -1.37 17.96
CA ILE A 583 15.92 -0.15 18.50
C ILE A 583 17.35 -0.07 17.99
N ALA A 584 17.69 1.01 17.32
CA ALA A 584 19.04 1.27 16.86
C ALA A 584 19.86 1.92 17.99
N LEU A 585 21.08 1.45 18.22
CA LEU A 585 21.98 1.98 19.27
C LEU A 585 22.76 3.22 18.81
N SER A 586 22.73 3.53 17.52
CA SER A 586 23.37 4.74 16.97
C SER A 586 22.59 5.26 15.75
N SER A 587 22.80 6.53 15.39
CA SER A 587 22.21 7.11 14.18
C SER A 587 22.62 6.36 12.91
N GLY A 588 23.90 5.98 12.81
CA GLY A 588 24.37 5.22 11.65
C GLY A 588 23.75 3.83 11.51
N GLU A 589 23.39 3.20 12.61
CA GLU A 589 22.65 1.95 12.62
C GLU A 589 21.18 2.17 12.22
N ALA A 590 20.53 3.22 12.72
CA ALA A 590 19.19 3.60 12.29
C ALA A 590 19.13 3.83 10.77
N GLU A 591 20.12 4.54 10.22
CA GLU A 591 20.29 4.75 8.79
C GLU A 591 20.46 3.45 8.03
N TYR A 592 21.26 2.51 8.57
CA TYR A 592 21.45 1.21 7.96
C TYR A 592 20.16 0.39 7.92
N TYR A 593 19.39 0.35 8.99
CA TYR A 593 18.06 -0.30 8.98
C TYR A 593 17.08 0.38 8.01
N GLY A 594 17.19 1.70 7.87
CA GLY A 594 16.47 2.47 6.86
C GLY A 594 16.81 1.98 5.45
N LEU A 595 18.10 1.84 5.15
CA LEU A 595 18.57 1.32 3.87
C LEU A 595 18.08 -0.12 3.61
N VAL A 596 18.14 -1.01 4.61
CA VAL A 596 17.66 -2.39 4.46
C VAL A 596 16.20 -2.41 4.00
N SER A 597 15.33 -1.64 4.66
CA SER A 597 13.92 -1.52 4.29
C SER A 597 13.74 -0.94 2.88
N ALA A 598 14.44 0.13 2.57
CA ALA A 598 14.39 0.80 1.27
C ALA A 598 14.87 -0.10 0.12
N ALA A 599 15.96 -0.84 0.35
CA ALA A 599 16.56 -1.78 -0.60
C ALA A 599 15.62 -2.95 -0.91
N CYS A 600 14.95 -3.53 0.10
CA CYS A 600 13.93 -4.56 -0.11
C CYS A 600 12.85 -4.08 -1.07
N ASN A 601 12.33 -2.88 -0.83
CA ASN A 601 11.27 -2.31 -1.65
C ASN A 601 11.74 -1.95 -3.06
N ALA A 602 12.97 -1.45 -3.21
CA ALA A 602 13.55 -1.17 -4.53
C ALA A 602 13.76 -2.45 -5.36
N LEU A 603 14.18 -3.56 -4.72
CA LEU A 603 14.27 -4.85 -5.39
C LEU A 603 12.90 -5.41 -5.78
N GLY A 604 11.87 -5.18 -4.96
CA GLY A 604 10.49 -5.49 -5.30
C GLY A 604 10.03 -4.72 -6.54
N GLU A 605 10.26 -3.41 -6.59
CA GLU A 605 9.93 -2.55 -7.73
C GLU A 605 10.71 -2.96 -9.00
N GLN A 606 12.00 -3.30 -8.86
CA GLN A 606 12.79 -3.85 -9.96
C GLN A 606 12.20 -5.16 -10.49
N SER A 607 11.64 -5.99 -9.61
CA SER A 607 11.00 -7.25 -10.00
C SER A 607 9.71 -7.01 -10.79
N VAL A 608 8.90 -6.02 -10.37
CA VAL A 608 7.72 -5.55 -11.13
C VAL A 608 8.13 -5.09 -12.54
N LEU A 609 9.16 -4.28 -12.64
CA LEU A 609 9.68 -3.83 -13.94
C LEU A 609 10.16 -5.00 -14.81
N LYS A 610 10.82 -6.00 -14.21
CA LYS A 610 11.25 -7.22 -14.92
C LYS A 610 10.07 -8.02 -15.47
N ASP A 611 8.99 -8.12 -14.72
CA ASP A 611 7.77 -8.77 -15.17
C ASP A 611 7.18 -8.07 -16.40
N TRP A 612 7.39 -6.75 -16.53
CA TRP A 612 6.99 -5.95 -17.69
C TRP A 612 8.09 -5.78 -18.76
N GLY A 613 9.13 -6.61 -18.72
CA GLY A 613 10.17 -6.67 -19.74
C GLY A 613 11.24 -5.58 -19.64
N ILE A 614 11.35 -4.88 -18.52
CA ILE A 614 12.29 -3.78 -18.27
C ILE A 614 13.26 -4.17 -17.15
N TRP A 615 14.56 -3.95 -17.35
CA TRP A 615 15.58 -4.14 -16.31
C TRP A 615 16.33 -2.85 -16.04
N LEU A 616 16.38 -2.45 -14.77
CA LEU A 616 17.09 -1.26 -14.32
C LEU A 616 18.02 -1.59 -13.15
N PRO A 617 19.27 -1.10 -13.14
CA PRO A 617 20.10 -1.14 -11.94
C PRO A 617 19.49 -0.24 -10.85
N ILE A 618 19.75 -0.61 -9.59
CA ILE A 618 19.30 0.15 -8.43
C ILE A 618 20.42 1.01 -7.89
N HIS A 619 20.12 2.29 -7.63
CA HIS A 619 21.04 3.21 -6.96
C HIS A 619 20.40 3.80 -5.72
N GLY A 620 21.08 3.66 -4.56
CA GLY A 620 20.61 4.18 -3.27
C GLY A 620 21.37 5.45 -2.85
N TRP A 621 20.65 6.50 -2.45
CA TRP A 621 21.19 7.71 -1.86
C TRP A 621 20.94 7.76 -0.37
N MET A 622 22.01 8.07 0.39
CA MET A 622 22.01 8.31 1.83
C MET A 622 22.79 9.59 2.13
N ASP A 623 22.55 10.22 3.27
CA ASP A 623 23.35 11.34 3.73
C ASP A 623 24.38 10.95 4.82
N ALA A 624 24.16 9.82 5.51
CA ALA A 624 25.00 9.36 6.63
C ALA A 624 26.18 8.48 6.17
N ASN A 625 27.40 8.97 6.37
CA ASN A 625 28.63 8.20 6.09
C ASN A 625 28.69 6.88 6.86
N THR A 626 28.17 6.86 8.10
CA THR A 626 28.23 5.67 8.97
C THR A 626 27.33 4.57 8.40
N GLY A 627 26.11 4.89 7.97
CA GLY A 627 25.21 3.94 7.30
C GLY A 627 25.83 3.37 6.04
N LEU A 628 26.41 4.22 5.17
CA LEU A 628 27.14 3.79 3.97
C LEU A 628 28.32 2.87 4.30
N SER A 629 29.11 3.20 5.34
CA SER A 629 30.22 2.35 5.77
C SER A 629 29.78 0.99 6.28
N ILE A 630 28.63 0.91 6.98
CA ILE A 630 28.07 -0.36 7.41
C ILE A 630 27.63 -1.19 6.19
N ALA A 631 26.96 -0.57 5.23
CA ALA A 631 26.44 -1.24 4.04
C ALA A 631 27.55 -1.73 3.08
N SER A 632 28.67 -1.00 3.00
CA SER A 632 29.75 -1.28 2.04
C SER A 632 30.86 -2.21 2.59
N ARG A 633 30.86 -2.52 3.88
CA ARG A 633 31.81 -3.47 4.47
C ARG A 633 31.29 -4.89 4.43
N HIS A 634 32.16 -5.86 4.78
CA HIS A 634 31.76 -7.25 4.99
C HIS A 634 31.66 -7.54 6.50
N GLY A 635 30.52 -8.13 6.92
CA GLY A 635 30.30 -8.58 8.31
C GLY A 635 29.97 -7.46 9.30
N LEU A 636 29.85 -7.83 10.57
CA LEU A 636 29.33 -6.99 11.66
C LEU A 636 30.23 -5.78 12.00
N GLY A 637 31.56 -5.94 11.89
CA GLY A 637 32.51 -4.91 12.29
C GLY A 637 32.34 -4.53 13.79
N ARG A 638 32.13 -3.22 14.09
CA ARG A 638 31.92 -2.74 15.46
C ARG A 638 30.50 -2.92 15.98
N VAL A 639 29.51 -3.13 15.11
CA VAL A 639 28.08 -3.28 15.49
C VAL A 639 27.72 -4.76 15.65
N LYS A 640 28.30 -5.40 16.67
CA LYS A 640 28.22 -6.83 16.88
C LYS A 640 26.81 -7.36 17.25
N HIS A 641 25.90 -6.48 17.65
CA HIS A 641 24.54 -6.80 18.07
C HIS A 641 23.51 -6.80 16.94
N ILE A 642 23.92 -6.38 15.72
CA ILE A 642 23.01 -6.42 14.56
C ILE A 642 22.71 -7.89 14.21
N ASP A 643 21.43 -8.21 14.10
CA ASP A 643 20.99 -9.50 13.61
C ASP A 643 21.49 -9.74 12.17
N THR A 644 22.02 -10.94 11.92
CA THR A 644 22.57 -11.33 10.62
C THR A 644 21.57 -11.21 9.48
N VAL A 645 20.26 -11.26 9.78
CA VAL A 645 19.19 -11.06 8.80
C VAL A 645 19.28 -9.70 8.09
N PHE A 646 19.85 -8.69 8.73
CA PHE A 646 20.04 -7.37 8.09
C PHE A 646 21.28 -7.29 7.20
N LEU A 647 22.22 -8.25 7.30
CA LEU A 647 23.48 -8.22 6.56
C LEU A 647 23.35 -8.58 5.07
N TRP A 648 22.19 -9.10 4.63
CA TRP A 648 21.95 -9.40 3.21
C TRP A 648 22.18 -8.18 2.30
N THR A 649 21.95 -6.98 2.83
CA THR A 649 22.16 -5.72 2.08
C THR A 649 23.65 -5.53 1.75
N GLN A 650 24.57 -5.92 2.64
CA GLN A 650 26.01 -5.91 2.36
C GLN A 650 26.35 -6.84 1.20
N ASP A 651 25.75 -8.04 1.17
CA ASP A 651 25.91 -8.99 0.05
C ASP A 651 25.33 -8.43 -1.25
N ALA A 652 24.17 -7.79 -1.19
CA ALA A 652 23.55 -7.15 -2.34
C ALA A 652 24.42 -6.02 -2.92
N VAL A 653 25.05 -5.22 -2.07
CA VAL A 653 25.99 -4.17 -2.47
C VAL A 653 27.27 -4.77 -3.05
N ALA A 654 27.86 -5.75 -2.37
CA ALA A 654 29.10 -6.43 -2.82
C ALA A 654 28.93 -7.11 -4.18
N LYS A 655 27.73 -7.68 -4.44
CA LYS A 655 27.37 -8.30 -5.73
C LYS A 655 26.94 -7.29 -6.80
N GLY A 656 26.97 -6.00 -6.52
CA GLY A 656 26.55 -4.95 -7.45
C GLY A 656 25.04 -4.94 -7.78
N ARG A 657 24.22 -5.61 -6.97
CA ARG A 657 22.74 -5.57 -7.15
C ARG A 657 22.19 -4.20 -6.79
N ILE A 658 22.84 -3.51 -5.87
CA ILE A 658 22.53 -2.15 -5.42
C ILE A 658 23.83 -1.38 -5.35
N SER A 659 23.91 -0.25 -6.01
CA SER A 659 24.98 0.72 -5.83
C SER A 659 24.56 1.79 -4.83
N LEU A 660 25.50 2.31 -4.05
CA LEU A 660 25.22 3.32 -3.03
C LEU A 660 26.02 4.59 -3.28
N GLY A 661 25.43 5.73 -2.96
CA GLY A 661 26.08 7.02 -3.02
C GLY A 661 25.66 7.92 -1.87
N LYS A 662 26.44 8.99 -1.65
CA LYS A 662 26.15 10.00 -0.66
C LYS A 662 25.51 11.22 -1.29
N LYS A 663 24.49 11.78 -0.61
CA LYS A 663 23.91 13.08 -0.92
C LYS A 663 23.94 14.00 0.30
N PRO A 664 24.09 15.33 0.10
CA PRO A 664 23.91 16.28 1.20
C PRO A 664 22.50 16.22 1.78
N THR A 665 22.34 16.40 3.08
CA THR A 665 21.03 16.47 3.76
C THR A 665 20.08 17.49 3.13
N ALA A 666 20.63 18.60 2.60
CA ALA A 666 19.84 19.60 1.88
C ALA A 666 19.11 19.05 0.65
N GLU A 667 19.64 17.99 0.03
CA GLU A 667 19.06 17.33 -1.14
C GLU A 667 18.27 16.06 -0.80
N MET A 668 18.26 15.63 0.49
CA MET A 668 17.68 14.36 0.92
C MET A 668 16.15 14.40 0.84
N LEU A 669 15.57 13.72 -0.15
CA LEU A 669 14.12 13.67 -0.34
C LEU A 669 13.40 12.94 0.80
N ALA A 670 14.06 11.96 1.38
CA ALA A 670 13.51 11.12 2.44
C ALA A 670 13.31 11.87 3.78
N ASP A 671 13.92 13.07 3.96
CA ASP A 671 13.69 13.94 5.12
C ASP A 671 12.19 14.24 5.36
N LEU A 672 11.41 14.39 4.26
CA LEU A 672 9.97 14.61 4.33
C LEU A 672 9.22 13.46 5.04
N LEU A 673 9.82 12.28 5.04
CA LEU A 673 9.21 11.03 5.47
C LEU A 673 9.71 10.53 6.84
N THR A 674 10.61 11.27 7.48
CA THR A 674 11.20 10.87 8.76
C THR A 674 10.88 11.81 9.91
N LYS A 675 10.77 13.10 9.66
CA LYS A 675 10.67 14.13 10.71
C LYS A 675 9.69 15.25 10.34
N PRO A 676 9.11 15.93 11.32
CA PRO A 676 8.35 17.15 11.09
C PRO A 676 9.26 18.24 10.51
N LEU A 677 8.83 18.86 9.43
CA LEU A 677 9.57 19.91 8.74
C LEU A 677 8.77 21.22 8.68
N GLU A 678 9.46 22.33 8.53
CA GLU A 678 8.85 23.61 8.23
C GLU A 678 8.21 23.62 6.82
N GLN A 679 7.15 24.41 6.66
CA GLN A 679 6.35 24.44 5.43
C GLN A 679 7.18 24.73 4.16
N ALA A 680 8.16 25.62 4.24
CA ALA A 680 9.03 25.93 3.10
C ALA A 680 9.84 24.70 2.66
N ARG A 681 10.37 23.93 3.62
CA ARG A 681 11.12 22.71 3.36
C ARG A 681 10.21 21.59 2.82
N VAL A 682 9.01 21.43 3.40
CA VAL A 682 7.99 20.48 2.90
C VAL A 682 7.69 20.77 1.43
N ARG A 683 7.40 22.03 1.09
CA ARG A 683 7.10 22.44 -0.29
C ARG A 683 8.25 22.14 -1.24
N TYR A 684 9.47 22.52 -0.88
CA TYR A 684 10.67 22.26 -1.68
C TYR A 684 10.86 20.76 -1.96
N LEU A 685 10.76 19.90 -0.94
CA LEU A 685 10.94 18.47 -1.11
C LEU A 685 9.82 17.83 -1.95
N LEU A 686 8.57 18.30 -1.79
CA LEU A 686 7.45 17.87 -2.63
C LEU A 686 7.70 18.24 -4.10
N GLU A 687 8.12 19.48 -4.38
CA GLU A 687 8.44 19.94 -5.74
C GLU A 687 9.58 19.11 -6.35
N CYS A 688 10.62 18.78 -5.59
CA CYS A 688 11.69 17.90 -6.02
C CYS A 688 11.21 16.47 -6.34
N MET A 689 10.13 16.01 -5.70
CA MET A 689 9.47 14.73 -5.97
C MET A 689 8.37 14.81 -7.04
N ASN A 690 8.20 15.96 -7.68
CA ASN A 690 7.15 16.28 -8.66
C ASN A 690 5.73 16.25 -8.06
N TYR A 691 5.58 16.75 -6.85
CA TYR A 691 4.28 17.06 -6.26
C TYR A 691 4.11 18.58 -6.16
N TYR A 692 2.90 19.06 -6.40
CA TYR A 692 2.57 20.47 -6.22
C TYR A 692 1.15 20.64 -5.67
N TYR A 693 0.94 21.70 -4.90
CA TYR A 693 -0.38 22.05 -4.39
C TYR A 693 -1.23 22.70 -5.49
N ALA A 694 -2.50 22.35 -5.52
CA ALA A 694 -3.50 22.98 -6.35
C ALA A 694 -4.58 23.64 -5.48
N GLU A 695 -5.18 24.68 -6.01
CA GLU A 695 -6.28 25.41 -5.38
C GLU A 695 -7.65 24.92 -5.87
N GLY A 696 -8.68 25.29 -5.14
CA GLY A 696 -10.06 24.96 -5.47
C GLY A 696 -10.40 23.48 -5.30
N ARG A 697 -11.41 23.03 -6.05
CA ARG A 697 -11.88 21.64 -6.12
C ARG A 697 -11.84 21.17 -7.57
N HIS A 698 -11.45 19.94 -7.81
CA HIS A 698 -11.46 19.40 -9.18
C HIS A 698 -12.91 19.25 -9.66
N HIS A 699 -13.20 19.69 -10.90
CA HIS A 699 -14.55 19.73 -11.46
C HIS A 699 -15.23 18.36 -11.61
N LEU A 700 -14.45 17.29 -11.68
CA LEU A 700 -14.95 15.89 -11.70
C LEU A 700 -14.96 15.23 -10.32
N ALA A 701 -14.60 15.94 -9.26
CA ALA A 701 -14.66 15.37 -7.92
C ALA A 701 -16.09 15.11 -7.50
N LEU A 702 -16.37 13.90 -7.00
CA LEU A 702 -17.68 13.54 -6.48
C LEU A 702 -18.00 14.34 -5.20
N ASP A 703 -19.24 14.72 -5.01
CA ASP A 703 -19.69 15.41 -3.80
C ASP A 703 -19.64 14.49 -2.56
N VAL A 704 -19.46 15.12 -1.38
CA VAL A 704 -19.38 14.44 -0.07
C VAL A 704 -20.76 14.04 0.41
#